data_50c98579476186e48d67d3c435ce6bdf
#
_entry.id   50c98579476186e48d67d3c435ce6bdf
#
_cell.length_a   1.000
_cell.length_b   1.000
_cell.length_c   1.000
_cell.angle_alpha   90.00
_cell.angle_beta   90.00
_cell.angle_gamma   90.00
#
_symmetry.space_group_name_H-M   'P 1'
#
loop_
_entity.id
_entity.type
_entity.pdbx_description
1 polymer ?
#
loop_
_entity_poly.entity_id
_entity_poly.type
_entity_poly.pdbx_seq_one_letter_code
_entity_poly.pdbx_strand_id
1 'polypeptide(L)'
;MPDASSAVTDPTHAPLVPFTPADDAARLARALALPPVKVLATIALVDGGNTVPFIARYRKEATGSLDEVQIRAVADGLEQLRALDARRATVLAAIAEQGQLTDALRDAILAAETRTALEDLYLPYKQKRRTRAMIAREKGLAHLANMILRQVVTPKTAAELAASFVGDNVPTVDEALAGARDIVAETVADDPAVRGDTRRRALVYAGVDAVRKAGVADEKGVYETYYDFRGRADRLQPHQTLALNRGEHEGVLRVKVTVPERDWRDAVALRYRADVRSPLASELATAIDDAASRLLLPAIERDVRRALTERAEAHAIDVFARNLQGLLLQPPLAGHTVLGVDPAFRTGCKLAVVDATGRLAATAKIYPHPPQNERTQAMSTLRDLVRRHGVTLVAIGNGTASRESERLVADVVREVEGVKYVVVSEAGASVYSASPLARAELPTLDVTERGAVSIARRIQDPLAELVKIDPQSIGVGMYQHDVDQGALAHAVDGVVESVVNRVGVDVNTASPALLARVAGIGPKLSEAIVAHRDAAGPFRKRAALKDVAGLGPKAFEQSAGFLRIRAGDEPLDASAIHPESYRAAKAVLARAGIAPATPPESRRASLDALLAGHDVATLAATVDVGVPTLVDIVEQLARPGRDPREDAPPPLLREDVLSMADLTVGMQLSGTVRNVVDFGAFVDLGVEQDGLLHRTAVPLGVRLGVGDVVTVEVVRVERERGRIGLGWVGA
;
A
#
# COMPACT_ATOMS: atom_id res chain seq x y z
N MET A 1 -59.58 -1.50 23.89
CA MET A 1 -59.11 -0.31 23.17
C MET A 1 -57.80 0.10 23.82
N PRO A 2 -56.66 -0.10 23.15
CA PRO A 2 -55.43 0.54 23.51
C PRO A 2 -55.18 1.73 22.57
N ASP A 3 -54.72 2.81 23.20
CA ASP A 3 -54.39 4.09 22.59
C ASP A 3 -53.36 4.00 21.45
N ALA A 4 -53.73 4.58 20.33
CA ALA A 4 -52.80 4.90 19.27
C ALA A 4 -52.02 6.17 19.60
N SER A 5 -50.85 6.00 20.21
CA SER A 5 -49.86 7.08 20.33
C SER A 5 -49.28 7.34 18.93
N SER A 6 -49.81 8.33 18.24
CA SER A 6 -49.22 8.90 17.02
C SER A 6 -47.85 9.52 17.39
N ALA A 7 -46.76 8.86 17.06
CA ALA A 7 -45.45 9.46 17.05
C ALA A 7 -45.44 10.61 16.05
N VAL A 8 -45.55 11.82 16.55
CA VAL A 8 -45.25 13.05 15.80
C VAL A 8 -43.77 13.03 15.52
N THR A 9 -43.39 12.66 14.28
CA THR A 9 -42.03 12.83 13.79
C THR A 9 -41.78 14.33 13.66
N ASP A 10 -40.91 14.84 14.52
CA ASP A 10 -40.40 16.20 14.47
C ASP A 10 -39.70 16.43 13.11
N PRO A 11 -40.14 17.37 12.27
CA PRO A 11 -39.56 17.61 10.95
C PRO A 11 -38.16 18.22 10.97
N THR A 12 -37.56 18.41 12.16
CA THR A 12 -36.23 19.04 12.32
C THR A 12 -35.05 18.06 12.22
N HIS A 13 -35.26 16.75 12.02
CA HIS A 13 -34.19 15.75 11.94
C HIS A 13 -34.16 14.96 10.64
N ALA A 14 -34.40 15.59 9.49
CA ALA A 14 -33.97 14.98 8.23
C ALA A 14 -32.42 14.89 8.23
N PRO A 15 -31.83 13.75 7.81
CA PRO A 15 -30.38 13.63 7.75
C PRO A 15 -29.80 14.76 6.88
N LEU A 16 -28.87 15.54 7.43
CA LEU A 16 -28.24 16.67 6.76
C LEU A 16 -27.51 16.27 5.46
N VAL A 17 -27.25 14.97 5.30
CA VAL A 17 -26.64 14.36 4.11
C VAL A 17 -27.51 13.17 3.69
N PRO A 18 -28.30 13.28 2.60
CA PRO A 18 -29.32 12.32 2.21
C PRO A 18 -28.79 11.22 1.25
N PHE A 19 -27.54 10.79 1.36
CA PHE A 19 -27.02 9.78 0.45
C PHE A 19 -27.45 8.36 0.86
N THR A 20 -27.90 7.61 -0.13
CA THR A 20 -28.29 6.20 0.00
C THR A 20 -27.17 5.28 -0.50
N PRO A 21 -27.19 3.98 -0.20
CA PRO A 21 -26.24 3.02 -0.79
C PRO A 21 -26.23 3.03 -2.33
N ALA A 22 -27.35 3.36 -2.97
CA ALA A 22 -27.43 3.50 -4.42
C ALA A 22 -26.68 4.75 -4.91
N ASP A 23 -26.74 5.86 -4.17
CA ASP A 23 -25.97 7.08 -4.46
C ASP A 23 -24.47 6.82 -4.27
N ASP A 24 -24.09 6.12 -3.20
CA ASP A 24 -22.70 5.69 -2.95
C ASP A 24 -22.18 4.83 -4.10
N ALA A 25 -23.00 3.85 -4.55
CA ALA A 25 -22.65 3.00 -5.68
C ALA A 25 -22.47 3.79 -6.99
N ALA A 26 -23.33 4.76 -7.27
CA ALA A 26 -23.22 5.60 -8.46
C ALA A 26 -21.97 6.49 -8.44
N ARG A 27 -21.62 7.06 -7.27
CA ARG A 27 -20.43 7.90 -7.07
C ARG A 27 -19.15 7.08 -7.23
N LEU A 28 -19.07 5.91 -6.56
CA LEU A 28 -17.91 5.01 -6.64
C LEU A 28 -17.76 4.40 -8.03
N ALA A 29 -18.86 4.00 -8.68
CA ALA A 29 -18.83 3.46 -10.03
C ALA A 29 -18.21 4.44 -11.03
N ARG A 30 -18.52 5.72 -10.90
CA ARG A 30 -17.93 6.78 -11.71
C ARG A 30 -16.42 6.96 -11.40
N ALA A 31 -16.06 7.00 -10.13
CA ALA A 31 -14.68 7.19 -9.70
C ALA A 31 -13.77 6.03 -10.10
N LEU A 32 -14.28 4.79 -10.01
CA LEU A 32 -13.52 3.56 -10.28
C LEU A 32 -13.69 3.03 -11.71
N ALA A 33 -14.51 3.70 -12.54
CA ALA A 33 -14.87 3.25 -13.89
C ALA A 33 -15.42 1.81 -13.90
N LEU A 34 -16.26 1.47 -12.91
CA LEU A 34 -16.90 0.16 -12.77
C LEU A 34 -18.42 0.25 -13.02
N PRO A 35 -19.08 -0.84 -13.43
CA PRO A 35 -20.54 -0.86 -13.60
C PRO A 35 -21.27 -0.64 -12.26
N PRO A 36 -22.24 0.30 -12.15
CA PRO A 36 -22.91 0.63 -10.89
C PRO A 36 -23.58 -0.56 -10.19
N VAL A 37 -24.17 -1.49 -10.96
CA VAL A 37 -24.82 -2.70 -10.43
C VAL A 37 -23.81 -3.59 -9.68
N LYS A 38 -22.61 -3.77 -10.21
CA LYS A 38 -21.56 -4.55 -9.57
C LYS A 38 -21.04 -3.88 -8.29
N VAL A 39 -20.89 -2.55 -8.33
CA VAL A 39 -20.46 -1.76 -7.15
C VAL A 39 -21.53 -1.84 -6.06
N LEU A 40 -22.83 -1.68 -6.39
CA LEU A 40 -23.92 -1.79 -5.42
C LEU A 40 -23.96 -3.18 -4.75
N ALA A 41 -23.83 -4.24 -5.54
CA ALA A 41 -23.77 -5.60 -5.00
C ALA A 41 -22.57 -5.81 -4.09
N THR A 42 -21.42 -5.24 -4.44
CA THR A 42 -20.20 -5.30 -3.61
C THR A 42 -20.40 -4.54 -2.28
N ILE A 43 -20.97 -3.33 -2.32
CA ILE A 43 -21.30 -2.55 -1.11
C ILE A 43 -22.22 -3.37 -0.19
N ALA A 44 -23.27 -3.99 -0.72
CA ALA A 44 -24.17 -4.80 0.07
C ALA A 44 -23.46 -5.98 0.76
N LEU A 45 -22.51 -6.62 0.09
CA LEU A 45 -21.71 -7.69 0.67
C LEU A 45 -20.75 -7.19 1.76
N VAL A 46 -20.10 -6.05 1.54
CA VAL A 46 -19.21 -5.40 2.52
C VAL A 46 -19.99 -4.98 3.76
N ASP A 47 -21.13 -4.32 3.58
CA ASP A 47 -22.02 -3.92 4.68
C ASP A 47 -22.62 -5.13 5.43
N GLY A 48 -22.75 -6.27 4.74
CA GLY A 48 -23.10 -7.56 5.35
C GLY A 48 -21.95 -8.22 6.13
N GLY A 49 -20.81 -7.53 6.31
CA GLY A 49 -19.65 -7.99 7.08
C GLY A 49 -18.87 -9.12 6.40
N ASN A 50 -18.90 -9.21 5.08
CA ASN A 50 -18.06 -10.15 4.36
C ASN A 50 -16.68 -9.53 4.09
N THR A 51 -15.64 -10.34 4.22
CA THR A 51 -14.26 -9.96 3.96
C THR A 51 -13.98 -9.87 2.46
N VAL A 52 -13.03 -9.02 2.06
CA VAL A 52 -12.64 -8.84 0.65
C VAL A 52 -12.22 -10.16 -0.01
N PRO A 53 -11.34 -11.01 0.60
CA PRO A 53 -10.96 -12.29 0.00
C PRO A 53 -12.16 -13.24 -0.19
N PHE A 54 -13.09 -13.28 0.78
CA PHE A 54 -14.28 -14.11 0.69
C PHE A 54 -15.20 -13.68 -0.45
N ILE A 55 -15.45 -12.37 -0.59
CA ILE A 55 -16.25 -11.82 -1.69
C ILE A 55 -15.60 -12.17 -3.03
N ALA A 56 -14.30 -11.92 -3.18
CA ALA A 56 -13.55 -12.14 -4.41
C ALA A 56 -13.55 -13.61 -4.83
N ARG A 57 -13.49 -14.53 -3.86
CA ARG A 57 -13.39 -15.96 -4.15
C ARG A 57 -14.75 -16.64 -4.27
N TYR A 58 -15.69 -16.34 -3.36
CA TYR A 58 -16.91 -17.15 -3.17
C TYR A 58 -18.21 -16.39 -3.48
N ARG A 59 -18.17 -15.14 -3.93
CA ARG A 59 -19.36 -14.34 -4.28
C ARG A 59 -19.22 -13.71 -5.66
N LYS A 60 -18.53 -14.41 -6.59
CA LYS A 60 -18.25 -13.94 -7.96
C LYS A 60 -19.52 -13.64 -8.75
N GLU A 61 -20.55 -14.47 -8.63
CA GLU A 61 -21.84 -14.25 -9.31
C GLU A 61 -22.50 -12.95 -8.85
N ALA A 62 -22.50 -12.68 -7.56
CA ALA A 62 -23.13 -11.49 -7.00
C ALA A 62 -22.41 -10.22 -7.43
N THR A 63 -21.08 -10.24 -7.50
CA THR A 63 -20.26 -9.09 -7.91
C THR A 63 -20.08 -8.97 -9.43
N GLY A 64 -20.59 -9.94 -10.19
CA GLY A 64 -20.36 -10.04 -11.64
C GLY A 64 -18.88 -10.22 -11.98
N SER A 65 -18.18 -11.02 -11.17
CA SER A 65 -16.76 -11.40 -11.32
C SER A 65 -15.80 -10.21 -11.22
N LEU A 66 -16.05 -9.24 -10.32
CA LEU A 66 -15.03 -8.27 -9.94
C LEU A 66 -13.86 -9.03 -9.30
N ASP A 67 -12.64 -8.62 -9.62
CA ASP A 67 -11.44 -9.15 -9.00
C ASP A 67 -11.21 -8.57 -7.60
N GLU A 68 -10.26 -9.13 -6.86
CA GLU A 68 -9.99 -8.72 -5.49
C GLU A 68 -9.51 -7.26 -5.39
N VAL A 69 -8.74 -6.78 -6.39
CA VAL A 69 -8.26 -5.39 -6.43
C VAL A 69 -9.45 -4.44 -6.59
N GLN A 70 -10.37 -4.77 -7.48
CA GLN A 70 -11.58 -3.98 -7.70
C GLN A 70 -12.50 -3.97 -6.48
N ILE A 71 -12.68 -5.12 -5.82
CA ILE A 71 -13.50 -5.24 -4.61
C ILE A 71 -12.88 -4.44 -3.46
N ARG A 72 -11.57 -4.51 -3.28
CA ARG A 72 -10.84 -3.72 -2.28
C ARG A 72 -10.95 -2.22 -2.57
N ALA A 73 -10.79 -1.82 -3.83
CA ALA A 73 -10.98 -0.42 -4.23
C ALA A 73 -12.40 0.09 -3.94
N VAL A 74 -13.44 -0.75 -4.10
CA VAL A 74 -14.80 -0.40 -3.71
C VAL A 74 -14.93 -0.26 -2.18
N ALA A 75 -14.36 -1.18 -1.41
CA ALA A 75 -14.42 -1.14 0.06
C ALA A 75 -13.70 0.09 0.63
N ASP A 76 -12.47 0.34 0.19
CA ASP A 76 -11.66 1.50 0.63
C ASP A 76 -12.29 2.82 0.17
N GLY A 77 -12.79 2.87 -1.07
CA GLY A 77 -13.50 4.03 -1.60
C GLY A 77 -14.79 4.32 -0.86
N LEU A 78 -15.53 3.29 -0.42
CA LEU A 78 -16.74 3.43 0.39
C LEU A 78 -16.44 4.05 1.75
N GLU A 79 -15.37 3.61 2.42
CA GLU A 79 -14.94 4.18 3.70
C GLU A 79 -14.59 5.67 3.54
N GLN A 80 -13.78 6.01 2.52
CA GLN A 80 -13.40 7.40 2.24
C GLN A 80 -14.62 8.27 1.91
N LEU A 81 -15.57 7.74 1.13
CA LEU A 81 -16.79 8.43 0.75
C LEU A 81 -17.66 8.74 1.97
N ARG A 82 -17.86 7.75 2.84
CA ARG A 82 -18.62 7.89 4.08
C ARG A 82 -17.94 8.88 5.06
N ALA A 83 -16.61 8.86 5.12
CA ALA A 83 -15.86 9.84 5.91
C ALA A 83 -16.02 11.27 5.37
N LEU A 84 -16.08 11.46 4.04
CA LEU A 84 -16.37 12.74 3.41
C LEU A 84 -17.81 13.20 3.71
N ASP A 85 -18.78 12.29 3.68
CA ASP A 85 -20.19 12.60 3.98
C ASP A 85 -20.41 12.97 5.46
N ALA A 86 -19.74 12.27 6.36
CA ALA A 86 -19.72 12.65 7.77
C ALA A 86 -19.12 14.06 7.97
N ARG A 87 -18.07 14.40 7.22
CA ARG A 87 -17.50 15.75 7.25
C ARG A 87 -18.44 16.79 6.67
N ARG A 88 -19.17 16.50 5.58
CA ARG A 88 -20.23 17.38 5.03
C ARG A 88 -21.30 17.68 6.06
N ALA A 89 -21.80 16.64 6.75
CA ALA A 89 -22.80 16.80 7.81
C ALA A 89 -22.30 17.77 8.90
N THR A 90 -21.04 17.61 9.35
CA THR A 90 -20.42 18.50 10.33
C THR A 90 -20.35 19.95 9.83
N VAL A 91 -19.95 20.14 8.57
CA VAL A 91 -19.82 21.48 7.96
C VAL A 91 -21.20 22.14 7.82
N LEU A 92 -22.21 21.42 7.32
CA LEU A 92 -23.58 21.91 7.17
C LEU A 92 -24.17 22.32 8.52
N ALA A 93 -24.00 21.49 9.55
CA ALA A 93 -24.46 21.82 10.92
C ALA A 93 -23.80 23.11 11.47
N ALA A 94 -22.48 23.22 11.32
CA ALA A 94 -21.74 24.39 11.80
C ALA A 94 -22.14 25.70 11.10
N ILE A 95 -22.46 25.67 9.81
CA ILE A 95 -22.92 26.84 9.05
C ILE A 95 -24.37 27.16 9.38
N ALA A 96 -25.22 26.14 9.56
CA ALA A 96 -26.62 26.30 9.96
C ALA A 96 -26.76 26.93 11.34
N GLU A 97 -25.92 26.51 12.32
CA GLU A 97 -25.85 27.09 13.67
C GLU A 97 -25.52 28.58 13.62
N GLN A 98 -24.72 29.04 12.65
CA GLN A 98 -24.40 30.45 12.44
C GLN A 98 -25.52 31.23 11.71
N GLY A 99 -26.60 30.54 11.29
CA GLY A 99 -27.70 31.16 10.52
C GLY A 99 -27.29 31.60 9.11
N GLN A 100 -26.20 31.04 8.56
CA GLN A 100 -25.61 31.48 7.29
C GLN A 100 -25.81 30.44 6.14
N LEU A 101 -26.50 29.32 6.42
CA LEU A 101 -26.70 28.26 5.43
C LEU A 101 -27.80 28.67 4.44
N THR A 102 -27.42 28.93 3.20
CA THR A 102 -28.35 29.15 2.07
C THR A 102 -28.53 27.85 1.28
N ASP A 103 -29.64 27.72 0.51
CA ASP A 103 -29.86 26.56 -0.34
C ASP A 103 -28.74 26.35 -1.37
N ALA A 104 -28.30 27.45 -2.01
CA ALA A 104 -27.17 27.40 -2.97
C ALA A 104 -25.87 26.89 -2.33
N LEU A 105 -25.58 27.31 -1.08
CA LEU A 105 -24.40 26.83 -0.35
C LEU A 105 -24.55 25.36 0.06
N ARG A 106 -25.75 24.95 0.50
CA ARG A 106 -26.04 23.55 0.80
C ARG A 106 -25.79 22.67 -0.43
N ASP A 107 -26.34 23.05 -1.58
CA ASP A 107 -26.16 22.31 -2.82
C ASP A 107 -24.69 22.24 -3.24
N ALA A 108 -23.93 23.35 -3.13
CA ALA A 108 -22.51 23.37 -3.39
C ALA A 108 -21.71 22.44 -2.45
N ILE A 109 -22.05 22.40 -1.16
CA ILE A 109 -21.42 21.51 -0.16
C ILE A 109 -21.73 20.04 -0.48
N LEU A 110 -22.97 19.72 -0.84
CA LEU A 110 -23.36 18.37 -1.23
C LEU A 110 -22.70 17.90 -2.53
N ALA A 111 -22.48 18.83 -3.47
CA ALA A 111 -21.80 18.57 -4.74
C ALA A 111 -20.28 18.50 -4.64
N ALA A 112 -19.66 18.90 -3.52
CA ALA A 112 -18.20 18.90 -3.37
C ALA A 112 -17.62 17.47 -3.37
N GLU A 113 -16.91 17.07 -4.41
CA GLU A 113 -16.40 15.70 -4.59
C GLU A 113 -15.14 15.39 -3.75
N THR A 114 -14.46 16.42 -3.23
CA THR A 114 -13.22 16.26 -2.47
C THR A 114 -13.28 17.00 -1.14
N ARG A 115 -12.53 16.50 -0.15
CA ARG A 115 -12.37 17.18 1.14
C ARG A 115 -11.83 18.60 0.97
N THR A 116 -10.90 18.82 0.05
CA THR A 116 -10.32 20.14 -0.22
C THR A 116 -11.37 21.13 -0.75
N ALA A 117 -12.22 20.72 -1.70
CA ALA A 117 -13.31 21.56 -2.19
C ALA A 117 -14.34 21.86 -1.08
N LEU A 118 -14.66 20.88 -0.24
CA LEU A 118 -15.53 21.04 0.90
C LEU A 118 -14.95 22.06 1.92
N GLU A 119 -13.67 21.94 2.26
CA GLU A 119 -13.00 22.87 3.18
C GLU A 119 -12.90 24.28 2.62
N ASP A 120 -12.73 24.46 1.31
CA ASP A 120 -12.77 25.78 0.65
C ASP A 120 -14.16 26.44 0.80
N LEU A 121 -15.25 25.68 0.61
CA LEU A 121 -16.62 26.16 0.84
C LEU A 121 -16.88 26.53 2.30
N TYR A 122 -16.26 25.83 3.24
CA TYR A 122 -16.37 26.08 4.67
C TYR A 122 -15.49 27.23 5.16
N LEU A 123 -14.40 27.55 4.44
CA LEU A 123 -13.37 28.49 4.90
C LEU A 123 -13.89 29.87 5.31
N PRO A 124 -14.85 30.52 4.60
CA PRO A 124 -15.42 31.81 4.99
C PRO A 124 -16.19 31.76 6.33
N TYR A 125 -16.72 30.60 6.71
CA TYR A 125 -17.56 30.38 7.90
C TYR A 125 -16.79 29.80 9.09
N LYS A 126 -15.53 29.39 8.85
CA LYS A 126 -14.69 28.80 9.89
C LYS A 126 -14.25 29.87 10.88
N GLN A 127 -14.38 29.59 12.18
CA GLN A 127 -13.85 30.47 13.21
C GLN A 127 -12.32 30.65 13.01
N LYS A 128 -11.92 31.87 12.79
CA LYS A 128 -10.52 32.29 12.59
C LYS A 128 -10.00 32.98 13.86
N ARG A 129 -8.66 32.97 14.02
CA ARG A 129 -8.02 33.91 14.96
C ARG A 129 -8.28 35.32 14.49
N ARG A 130 -8.24 36.33 15.39
CA ARG A 130 -8.49 37.73 15.09
C ARG A 130 -7.61 38.20 13.91
N THR A 131 -8.25 38.40 12.74
CA THR A 131 -7.59 38.81 11.50
C THR A 131 -7.61 40.32 11.34
N ARG A 132 -6.75 40.87 10.46
CA ARG A 132 -6.80 42.31 10.08
C ARG A 132 -8.18 42.68 9.55
N ALA A 133 -8.78 41.84 8.71
CA ALA A 133 -10.12 42.03 8.17
C ALA A 133 -11.20 42.06 9.27
N MET A 134 -11.10 41.21 10.28
CA MET A 134 -12.03 41.25 11.44
C MET A 134 -11.92 42.56 12.21
N ILE A 135 -10.70 43.00 12.48
CA ILE A 135 -10.45 44.29 13.12
C ILE A 135 -11.02 45.45 12.28
N ALA A 136 -10.87 45.39 10.98
CA ALA A 136 -11.42 46.42 10.06
C ALA A 136 -12.97 46.39 10.04
N ARG A 137 -13.59 45.22 10.11
CA ARG A 137 -15.05 45.06 10.22
C ARG A 137 -15.56 45.64 11.55
N GLU A 138 -14.88 45.35 12.69
CA GLU A 138 -15.18 45.92 13.98
C GLU A 138 -15.13 47.47 13.99
N LYS A 139 -14.21 48.04 13.16
CA LYS A 139 -14.10 49.48 12.95
C LYS A 139 -15.17 50.07 12.01
N GLY A 140 -16.11 49.26 11.49
CA GLY A 140 -17.20 49.70 10.62
C GLY A 140 -16.84 49.84 9.14
N LEU A 141 -15.68 49.35 8.67
CA LEU A 141 -15.19 49.52 7.31
C LEU A 141 -15.79 48.55 6.28
N ALA A 142 -16.71 47.68 6.67
CA ALA A 142 -17.32 46.68 5.81
C ALA A 142 -18.08 47.30 4.61
N HIS A 143 -18.72 48.48 4.79
CA HIS A 143 -19.43 49.18 3.73
C HIS A 143 -18.45 49.72 2.68
N LEU A 144 -17.35 50.33 3.07
CA LEU A 144 -16.30 50.82 2.19
C LEU A 144 -15.66 49.64 1.39
N ALA A 145 -15.40 48.53 2.05
CA ALA A 145 -14.91 47.32 1.38
C ALA A 145 -15.89 46.79 0.32
N ASN A 146 -17.20 46.81 0.61
CA ASN A 146 -18.23 46.47 -0.38
C ASN A 146 -18.28 47.40 -1.57
N MET A 147 -18.04 48.71 -1.36
CA MET A 147 -17.93 49.69 -2.47
C MET A 147 -16.73 49.34 -3.36
N ILE A 148 -15.58 49.00 -2.79
CA ILE A 148 -14.41 48.52 -3.52
C ILE A 148 -14.73 47.25 -4.31
N LEU A 149 -15.34 46.25 -3.71
CA LEU A 149 -15.70 44.98 -4.38
C LEU A 149 -16.69 45.18 -5.52
N ARG A 150 -17.66 46.09 -5.36
CA ARG A 150 -18.68 46.39 -6.37
C ARG A 150 -18.19 47.36 -7.44
N GLN A 151 -17.00 47.95 -7.31
CA GLN A 151 -16.45 48.90 -8.22
C GLN A 151 -17.43 50.06 -8.55
N VAL A 152 -17.94 50.68 -7.50
CA VAL A 152 -18.94 51.76 -7.61
C VAL A 152 -18.41 52.86 -8.51
N VAL A 153 -19.18 53.20 -9.54
CA VAL A 153 -18.87 54.33 -10.48
C VAL A 153 -19.53 55.60 -9.92
N THR A 154 -18.74 56.59 -9.63
CA THR A 154 -19.17 57.86 -9.05
C THR A 154 -18.16 58.96 -9.41
N PRO A 155 -18.58 60.28 -9.46
CA PRO A 155 -17.66 61.36 -9.66
C PRO A 155 -16.74 61.68 -8.48
N LYS A 156 -17.00 61.08 -7.30
CA LYS A 156 -16.17 61.27 -6.10
C LYS A 156 -14.87 60.46 -6.21
N THR A 157 -13.80 61.02 -5.67
CA THR A 157 -12.52 60.31 -5.54
C THR A 157 -12.57 59.20 -4.46
N ALA A 158 -11.63 58.30 -4.46
CA ALA A 158 -11.51 57.27 -3.42
C ALA A 158 -11.36 57.87 -2.01
N ALA A 159 -10.61 58.96 -1.90
CA ALA A 159 -10.42 59.71 -0.67
C ALA A 159 -11.73 60.34 -0.14
N GLU A 160 -12.54 60.93 -1.01
CA GLU A 160 -13.83 61.52 -0.65
C GLU A 160 -14.84 60.44 -0.22
N LEU A 161 -14.80 59.26 -0.82
CA LEU A 161 -15.61 58.14 -0.41
C LEU A 161 -15.20 57.63 0.97
N ALA A 162 -13.90 57.50 1.23
CA ALA A 162 -13.35 57.02 2.48
C ALA A 162 -13.46 58.04 3.63
N ALA A 163 -13.50 59.33 3.33
CA ALA A 163 -13.63 60.39 4.34
C ALA A 163 -14.86 60.22 5.23
N SER A 164 -15.96 59.66 4.74
CA SER A 164 -17.17 59.37 5.52
C SER A 164 -17.02 58.26 6.60
N PHE A 165 -15.90 57.52 6.60
CA PHE A 165 -15.57 56.45 7.53
C PHE A 165 -14.51 56.88 8.55
N VAL A 166 -14.01 58.14 8.47
CA VAL A 166 -13.04 58.68 9.41
C VAL A 166 -13.75 59.05 10.72
N GLY A 167 -13.18 58.65 11.86
CA GLY A 167 -13.70 58.90 13.22
C GLY A 167 -12.70 58.41 14.27
N ASP A 168 -13.12 58.35 15.52
CA ASP A 168 -12.22 58.04 16.66
C ASP A 168 -11.46 56.70 16.49
N ASN A 169 -12.08 55.71 15.88
CA ASN A 169 -11.48 54.39 15.66
C ASN A 169 -10.71 54.28 14.32
N VAL A 170 -10.85 55.27 13.44
CA VAL A 170 -10.23 55.32 12.13
C VAL A 170 -9.80 56.76 11.88
N PRO A 171 -8.65 57.20 12.40
CA PRO A 171 -8.25 58.62 12.42
C PRO A 171 -8.02 59.25 11.03
N THR A 172 -7.67 58.45 10.00
CA THR A 172 -7.31 59.00 8.68
C THR A 172 -8.00 58.24 7.53
N VAL A 173 -8.10 58.93 6.37
CA VAL A 173 -8.60 58.37 5.12
C VAL A 173 -7.77 57.14 4.69
N ASP A 174 -6.44 57.25 4.85
CA ASP A 174 -5.53 56.15 4.49
C ASP A 174 -5.76 54.90 5.33
N GLU A 175 -6.04 55.04 6.63
CA GLU A 175 -6.40 53.93 7.50
C GLU A 175 -7.76 53.32 7.16
N ALA A 176 -8.72 54.17 6.73
CA ALA A 176 -10.02 53.68 6.25
C ALA A 176 -9.85 52.81 4.99
N LEU A 177 -9.10 53.31 4.00
CA LEU A 177 -8.80 52.56 2.77
C LEU A 177 -7.97 51.32 3.04
N ALA A 178 -6.95 51.38 3.92
CA ALA A 178 -6.15 50.21 4.30
C ALA A 178 -6.97 49.14 4.97
N GLY A 179 -7.84 49.49 5.93
CA GLY A 179 -8.72 48.54 6.55
C GLY A 179 -9.77 47.93 5.61
N ALA A 180 -10.31 48.74 4.70
CA ALA A 180 -11.21 48.25 3.66
C ALA A 180 -10.51 47.27 2.71
N ARG A 181 -9.25 47.56 2.30
CA ARG A 181 -8.42 46.62 1.51
C ARG A 181 -8.15 45.31 2.25
N ASP A 182 -7.91 45.36 3.56
CA ASP A 182 -7.73 44.11 4.34
C ASP A 182 -8.99 43.22 4.30
N ILE A 183 -10.18 43.81 4.34
CA ILE A 183 -11.46 43.05 4.18
C ILE A 183 -11.58 42.48 2.78
N VAL A 184 -11.29 43.29 1.74
CA VAL A 184 -11.34 42.88 0.33
C VAL A 184 -10.32 41.75 0.09
N ALA A 185 -9.10 41.87 0.60
CA ALA A 185 -8.06 40.84 0.45
C ALA A 185 -8.45 39.52 1.05
N GLU A 186 -9.04 39.51 2.26
CA GLU A 186 -9.55 38.28 2.88
C GLU A 186 -10.71 37.68 2.06
N THR A 187 -11.62 38.53 1.58
CA THR A 187 -12.77 38.07 0.77
C THR A 187 -12.32 37.41 -0.53
N VAL A 188 -11.37 38.02 -1.24
CA VAL A 188 -10.81 37.44 -2.47
C VAL A 188 -10.04 36.12 -2.20
N ALA A 189 -9.22 36.11 -1.15
CA ALA A 189 -8.42 34.92 -0.81
C ALA A 189 -9.23 33.74 -0.27
N ASP A 190 -10.38 34.01 0.34
CA ASP A 190 -11.28 32.99 0.87
C ASP A 190 -12.34 32.51 -0.14
N ASP A 191 -12.47 33.19 -1.30
CA ASP A 191 -13.44 32.79 -2.32
C ASP A 191 -13.13 31.37 -2.87
N PRO A 192 -14.07 30.40 -2.70
CA PRO A 192 -13.84 29.01 -3.09
C PRO A 192 -13.54 28.85 -4.58
N ALA A 193 -14.14 29.68 -5.45
CA ALA A 193 -13.91 29.61 -6.90
C ALA A 193 -12.50 30.12 -7.24
N VAL A 194 -12.08 31.23 -6.66
CA VAL A 194 -10.71 31.78 -6.84
C VAL A 194 -9.67 30.75 -6.37
N ARG A 195 -9.88 30.16 -5.19
CA ARG A 195 -8.99 29.13 -4.65
C ARG A 195 -8.96 27.88 -5.55
N GLY A 196 -10.13 27.38 -5.92
CA GLY A 196 -10.25 26.18 -6.76
C GLY A 196 -9.61 26.36 -8.14
N ASP A 197 -9.85 27.48 -8.80
CA ASP A 197 -9.29 27.78 -10.12
C ASP A 197 -7.78 28.01 -10.06
N THR A 198 -7.29 28.75 -9.07
CA THR A 198 -5.86 28.95 -8.86
C THR A 198 -5.15 27.63 -8.58
N ARG A 199 -5.70 26.78 -7.71
CA ARG A 199 -5.14 25.47 -7.39
C ARG A 199 -5.10 24.56 -8.61
N ARG A 200 -6.19 24.49 -9.39
CA ARG A 200 -6.28 23.66 -10.59
C ARG A 200 -5.19 24.00 -11.59
N ARG A 201 -4.97 25.32 -11.84
CA ARG A 201 -3.89 25.80 -12.72
C ARG A 201 -2.51 25.53 -12.12
N ALA A 202 -2.33 25.74 -10.81
CA ALA A 202 -1.08 25.51 -10.11
C ALA A 202 -0.64 24.04 -10.13
N LEU A 203 -1.56 23.09 -9.99
CA LEU A 203 -1.27 21.66 -10.09
C LEU A 203 -0.73 21.24 -11.47
N VAL A 204 -1.00 22.03 -12.50
CA VAL A 204 -0.49 21.78 -13.87
C VAL A 204 0.76 22.61 -14.16
N TYR A 205 0.74 23.89 -13.86
CA TYR A 205 1.73 24.84 -14.39
C TYR A 205 2.71 25.39 -13.36
N ALA A 206 2.49 25.17 -12.06
CA ALA A 206 3.42 25.69 -11.05
C ALA A 206 4.82 25.09 -11.21
N GLY A 207 5.82 25.96 -11.06
CA GLY A 207 7.21 25.55 -10.91
C GLY A 207 7.46 24.97 -9.53
N VAL A 208 8.28 23.93 -9.46
CA VAL A 208 8.78 23.33 -8.21
C VAL A 208 10.29 23.41 -8.27
N ASP A 209 10.86 24.29 -7.48
CA ASP A 209 12.28 24.57 -7.47
C ASP A 209 12.88 24.09 -6.15
N ALA A 210 14.06 23.48 -6.20
CA ALA A 210 14.81 23.13 -5.01
C ALA A 210 16.26 23.66 -5.11
N VAL A 211 16.74 24.14 -3.98
CA VAL A 211 18.13 24.61 -3.85
C VAL A 211 18.76 24.07 -2.58
N ARG A 212 20.07 23.80 -2.62
CA ARG A 212 20.82 23.44 -1.43
C ARG A 212 20.83 24.60 -0.43
N LYS A 213 20.59 24.31 0.85
CA LYS A 213 20.76 25.29 1.92
C LYS A 213 22.24 25.52 2.19
N ALA A 214 22.61 26.80 2.32
CA ALA A 214 24.00 27.16 2.63
C ALA A 214 24.40 26.66 4.03
N GLY A 215 25.60 26.13 4.16
CA GLY A 215 26.19 25.69 5.44
C GLY A 215 25.74 24.33 5.94
N VAL A 216 24.95 23.57 5.16
CA VAL A 216 24.53 22.21 5.51
C VAL A 216 25.39 21.19 4.76
N ALA A 217 25.98 20.23 5.50
CA ALA A 217 26.76 19.15 4.92
C ALA A 217 25.84 18.05 4.34
N ASP A 218 26.15 17.60 3.12
CA ASP A 218 25.64 16.34 2.55
C ASP A 218 26.89 15.54 2.13
N GLU A 219 27.51 14.89 3.12
CA GLU A 219 28.80 14.21 2.96
C GLU A 219 28.77 13.10 1.90
N LYS A 220 27.59 12.47 1.74
CA LYS A 220 27.38 11.38 0.79
C LYS A 220 26.85 11.84 -0.56
N GLY A 221 26.57 13.13 -0.73
CA GLY A 221 25.98 13.68 -1.97
C GLY A 221 24.60 13.07 -2.33
N VAL A 222 23.81 12.68 -1.33
CA VAL A 222 22.52 11.99 -1.53
C VAL A 222 21.55 12.85 -2.36
N TYR A 223 21.61 14.18 -2.16
CA TYR A 223 20.71 15.15 -2.81
C TYR A 223 21.38 15.95 -3.92
N GLU A 224 22.56 15.55 -4.39
CA GLU A 224 23.33 16.29 -5.41
C GLU A 224 22.49 16.64 -6.67
N THR A 225 21.67 15.69 -7.12
CA THR A 225 20.77 15.88 -8.28
C THR A 225 19.71 16.98 -8.06
N TYR A 226 19.44 17.34 -6.80
CA TYR A 226 18.41 18.30 -6.42
C TYR A 226 18.96 19.65 -5.92
N TYR A 227 20.27 19.90 -5.98
CA TYR A 227 20.89 21.14 -5.50
C TYR A 227 20.52 22.38 -6.32
N ASP A 228 20.19 22.24 -7.59
CA ASP A 228 19.60 23.26 -8.47
C ASP A 228 18.54 22.56 -9.35
N PHE A 229 17.48 22.12 -8.70
CA PHE A 229 16.42 21.40 -9.38
C PHE A 229 15.30 22.35 -9.79
N ARG A 230 14.82 22.18 -11.02
CA ARG A 230 13.66 22.90 -11.55
C ARG A 230 12.74 21.90 -12.25
N GLY A 231 11.51 21.83 -11.75
CA GLY A 231 10.48 20.95 -12.30
C GLY A 231 9.15 21.68 -12.46
N ARG A 232 8.23 21.07 -13.18
CA ARG A 232 6.84 21.50 -13.25
C ARG A 232 5.96 20.49 -12.51
N ALA A 233 4.97 20.98 -11.75
CA ALA A 233 4.16 20.18 -10.83
C ALA A 233 3.52 18.94 -11.47
N ASP A 234 2.98 19.06 -12.71
CA ASP A 234 2.37 17.94 -13.43
C ASP A 234 3.36 16.89 -13.95
N ARG A 235 4.65 17.24 -14.04
CA ARG A 235 5.71 16.39 -14.60
C ARG A 235 6.62 15.76 -13.56
N LEU A 236 6.49 16.16 -12.29
CA LEU A 236 7.27 15.56 -11.22
C LEU A 236 6.94 14.07 -11.10
N GLN A 237 8.00 13.27 -11.07
CA GLN A 237 7.88 11.85 -10.80
C GLN A 237 7.70 11.60 -9.28
N PRO A 238 7.01 10.53 -8.87
CA PRO A 238 6.78 10.21 -7.45
C PRO A 238 8.06 10.19 -6.61
N HIS A 239 9.11 9.50 -7.08
CA HIS A 239 10.39 9.43 -6.38
C HIS A 239 11.09 10.79 -6.25
N GLN A 240 10.91 11.72 -7.20
CA GLN A 240 11.45 13.08 -7.11
C GLN A 240 10.75 13.86 -6.01
N THR A 241 9.41 13.76 -5.93
CA THR A 241 8.63 14.41 -4.88
C THR A 241 9.06 13.93 -3.50
N LEU A 242 9.19 12.61 -3.29
CA LEU A 242 9.62 12.04 -2.01
C LEU A 242 11.08 12.42 -1.67
N ALA A 243 11.98 12.42 -2.65
CA ALA A 243 13.36 12.86 -2.44
C ALA A 243 13.44 14.34 -2.03
N LEU A 244 12.66 15.22 -2.68
CA LEU A 244 12.57 16.64 -2.34
C LEU A 244 12.03 16.84 -0.91
N ASN A 245 10.98 16.11 -0.55
CA ASN A 245 10.39 16.17 0.80
C ASN A 245 11.38 15.69 1.87
N ARG A 246 12.08 14.58 1.64
CA ARG A 246 13.11 14.07 2.55
C ARG A 246 14.26 15.06 2.69
N GLY A 247 14.80 15.59 1.58
CA GLY A 247 15.91 16.55 1.62
C GLY A 247 15.53 17.87 2.31
N GLU A 248 14.26 18.29 2.22
CA GLU A 248 13.75 19.44 2.98
C GLU A 248 13.58 19.12 4.47
N HIS A 249 13.07 17.94 4.81
CA HIS A 249 12.93 17.47 6.19
C HIS A 249 14.30 17.34 6.89
N GLU A 250 15.30 16.78 6.22
CA GLU A 250 16.67 16.69 6.71
C GLU A 250 17.40 18.05 6.71
N GLY A 251 16.76 19.09 6.21
CA GLY A 251 17.30 20.45 6.22
C GLY A 251 18.34 20.73 5.15
N VAL A 252 18.64 19.80 4.25
CA VAL A 252 19.62 19.93 3.16
C VAL A 252 19.08 20.80 2.03
N LEU A 253 17.81 20.64 1.68
CA LEU A 253 17.15 21.34 0.60
C LEU A 253 16.18 22.43 1.12
N ARG A 254 15.96 23.44 0.31
CA ARG A 254 14.83 24.36 0.42
C ARG A 254 14.01 24.21 -0.86
N VAL A 255 12.76 23.82 -0.70
CA VAL A 255 11.82 23.59 -1.81
C VAL A 255 10.79 24.71 -1.84
N LYS A 256 10.49 25.23 -3.03
CA LYS A 256 9.51 26.30 -3.26
C LYS A 256 8.61 25.95 -4.42
N VAL A 257 7.31 26.20 -4.26
CA VAL A 257 6.34 26.15 -5.36
C VAL A 257 6.06 27.57 -5.82
N THR A 258 6.14 27.82 -7.11
CA THR A 258 5.90 29.13 -7.71
C THR A 258 4.74 29.03 -8.71
N VAL A 259 3.63 29.65 -8.37
CA VAL A 259 2.46 29.75 -9.26
C VAL A 259 2.71 30.86 -10.27
N PRO A 260 2.59 30.64 -11.58
CA PRO A 260 2.75 31.69 -12.59
C PRO A 260 1.78 32.85 -12.35
N GLU A 261 2.27 34.07 -12.45
CA GLU A 261 1.48 35.28 -12.15
C GLU A 261 0.21 35.39 -13.00
N ARG A 262 0.31 35.05 -14.27
CA ARG A 262 -0.84 35.00 -15.18
C ARG A 262 -1.95 34.09 -14.64
N ASP A 263 -1.60 32.91 -14.13
CA ASP A 263 -2.58 31.89 -13.79
C ASP A 263 -3.44 32.28 -12.60
N TRP A 264 -2.84 32.86 -11.55
CA TRP A 264 -3.62 33.32 -10.40
C TRP A 264 -4.35 34.64 -10.69
N ARG A 265 -3.75 35.56 -11.49
CA ARG A 265 -4.44 36.80 -11.89
C ARG A 265 -5.67 36.52 -12.74
N ASP A 266 -5.58 35.59 -13.70
CA ASP A 266 -6.71 35.17 -14.51
C ASP A 266 -7.82 34.54 -13.64
N ALA A 267 -7.44 33.69 -12.67
CA ALA A 267 -8.41 33.07 -11.76
C ALA A 267 -9.15 34.11 -10.90
N VAL A 268 -8.44 35.11 -10.37
CA VAL A 268 -9.04 36.21 -9.62
C VAL A 268 -9.91 37.09 -10.52
N ALA A 269 -9.44 37.44 -11.74
CA ALA A 269 -10.13 38.33 -12.68
C ALA A 269 -11.48 37.77 -13.19
N LEU A 270 -11.71 36.46 -13.10
CA LEU A 270 -13.02 35.85 -13.39
C LEU A 270 -14.12 36.35 -12.44
N ARG A 271 -13.77 36.72 -11.22
CA ARG A 271 -14.70 37.12 -10.15
C ARG A 271 -14.55 38.59 -9.75
N TYR A 272 -13.31 39.09 -9.68
CA TYR A 272 -12.95 40.40 -9.16
C TYR A 272 -12.16 41.16 -10.21
N ARG A 273 -12.89 41.93 -11.04
CA ARG A 273 -12.29 42.70 -12.11
C ARG A 273 -12.38 44.21 -11.80
N ALA A 274 -11.26 44.88 -11.85
CA ALA A 274 -11.23 46.32 -11.70
C ALA A 274 -11.92 47.00 -12.90
N ASP A 275 -12.85 47.93 -12.62
CA ASP A 275 -13.49 48.78 -13.63
C ASP A 275 -12.75 50.12 -13.67
N VAL A 276 -12.11 50.44 -14.77
CA VAL A 276 -11.34 51.70 -14.96
C VAL A 276 -12.16 52.97 -14.74
N ARG A 277 -13.50 52.88 -14.78
CA ARG A 277 -14.40 54.00 -14.52
C ARG A 277 -14.65 54.23 -13.04
N SER A 278 -14.33 53.22 -12.19
CA SER A 278 -14.48 53.34 -10.75
C SER A 278 -13.28 54.08 -10.12
N PRO A 279 -13.50 55.06 -9.24
CA PRO A 279 -12.42 55.68 -8.50
C PRO A 279 -11.72 54.69 -7.53
N LEU A 280 -12.33 53.54 -7.28
CA LEU A 280 -11.83 52.48 -6.39
C LEU A 280 -11.07 51.36 -7.16
N ALA A 281 -10.82 51.54 -8.46
CA ALA A 281 -10.13 50.51 -9.24
C ALA A 281 -8.71 50.21 -8.75
N SER A 282 -7.95 51.24 -8.37
CA SER A 282 -6.61 51.08 -7.77
C SER A 282 -6.65 50.38 -6.40
N GLU A 283 -7.69 50.69 -5.61
CA GLU A 283 -7.87 50.06 -4.27
C GLU A 283 -8.16 48.57 -4.41
N LEU A 284 -9.00 48.15 -5.38
CA LEU A 284 -9.23 46.75 -5.68
C LEU A 284 -7.95 46.05 -6.16
N ALA A 285 -7.20 46.68 -7.08
CA ALA A 285 -5.95 46.08 -7.58
C ALA A 285 -4.93 45.87 -6.45
N THR A 286 -4.75 46.87 -5.58
CA THR A 286 -3.87 46.78 -4.41
C THR A 286 -4.31 45.70 -3.44
N ALA A 287 -5.62 45.57 -3.18
CA ALA A 287 -6.18 44.53 -2.32
C ALA A 287 -6.00 43.12 -2.91
N ILE A 288 -6.10 42.97 -4.25
CA ILE A 288 -5.85 41.71 -4.95
C ILE A 288 -4.37 41.30 -4.85
N ASP A 289 -3.43 42.23 -4.99
CA ASP A 289 -2.01 41.96 -4.86
C ASP A 289 -1.63 41.56 -3.43
N ASP A 290 -2.23 42.19 -2.41
CA ASP A 290 -2.07 41.77 -1.00
C ASP A 290 -2.73 40.41 -0.74
N ALA A 291 -3.95 40.19 -1.24
CA ALA A 291 -4.63 38.89 -1.15
C ALA A 291 -3.76 37.78 -1.74
N ALA A 292 -3.20 37.99 -2.91
CA ALA A 292 -2.35 37.00 -3.59
C ALA A 292 -1.09 36.70 -2.77
N SER A 293 -0.30 37.73 -2.46
CA SER A 293 1.03 37.54 -1.86
C SER A 293 0.97 37.02 -0.41
N ARG A 294 0.02 37.48 0.38
CA ARG A 294 -0.06 37.23 1.81
C ARG A 294 -0.97 36.04 2.18
N LEU A 295 -2.03 35.78 1.43
CA LEU A 295 -3.07 34.83 1.81
C LEU A 295 -3.21 33.68 0.80
N LEU A 296 -3.48 33.97 -0.48
CA LEU A 296 -3.85 33.00 -1.49
C LEU A 296 -2.65 32.12 -1.88
N LEU A 297 -1.55 32.72 -2.39
CA LEU A 297 -0.42 31.95 -2.92
C LEU A 297 0.26 31.07 -1.87
N PRO A 298 0.51 31.52 -0.63
CA PRO A 298 1.02 30.64 0.41
C PRO A 298 0.10 29.47 0.76
N ALA A 299 -1.22 29.66 0.64
CA ALA A 299 -2.19 28.57 0.83
C ALA A 299 -2.17 27.59 -0.35
N ILE A 300 -2.15 28.11 -1.59
CA ILE A 300 -2.07 27.28 -2.80
C ILE A 300 -0.75 26.50 -2.86
N GLU A 301 0.37 27.10 -2.44
CA GLU A 301 1.65 26.40 -2.35
C GLU A 301 1.53 25.15 -1.45
N ARG A 302 0.95 25.31 -0.24
CA ARG A 302 0.72 24.18 0.67
C ARG A 302 -0.22 23.15 0.05
N ASP A 303 -1.27 23.58 -0.65
CA ASP A 303 -2.23 22.67 -1.30
C ASP A 303 -1.57 21.87 -2.44
N VAL A 304 -0.74 22.53 -3.26
CA VAL A 304 0.02 21.87 -4.34
C VAL A 304 1.04 20.89 -3.76
N ARG A 305 1.81 21.32 -2.74
CA ARG A 305 2.77 20.43 -2.06
C ARG A 305 2.09 19.19 -1.51
N ARG A 306 0.96 19.37 -0.82
CA ARG A 306 0.18 18.25 -0.27
C ARG A 306 -0.31 17.31 -1.37
N ALA A 307 -0.91 17.81 -2.44
CA ALA A 307 -1.41 16.99 -3.54
C ALA A 307 -0.30 16.22 -4.27
N LEU A 308 0.88 16.83 -4.44
CA LEU A 308 2.05 16.16 -5.00
C LEU A 308 2.55 15.05 -4.07
N THR A 309 2.58 15.30 -2.77
CA THR A 309 2.99 14.31 -1.75
C THR A 309 2.02 13.14 -1.71
N GLU A 310 0.71 13.40 -1.57
CA GLU A 310 -0.34 12.35 -1.55
C GLU A 310 -0.28 11.45 -2.80
N ARG A 311 -0.08 12.06 -3.98
CA ARG A 311 0.10 11.31 -5.24
C ARG A 311 1.35 10.44 -5.23
N ALA A 312 2.46 10.98 -4.74
CA ALA A 312 3.74 10.28 -4.69
C ALA A 312 3.74 9.14 -3.66
N GLU A 313 3.13 9.37 -2.50
CA GLU A 313 2.95 8.37 -1.44
C GLU A 313 2.06 7.22 -1.91
N ALA A 314 0.90 7.52 -2.50
CA ALA A 314 -0.01 6.49 -3.02
C ALA A 314 0.70 5.58 -4.05
N HIS A 315 1.47 6.18 -4.97
CA HIS A 315 2.25 5.42 -5.94
C HIS A 315 3.35 4.57 -5.29
N ALA A 316 4.10 5.14 -4.34
CA ALA A 316 5.15 4.41 -3.64
C ALA A 316 4.60 3.25 -2.81
N ILE A 317 3.48 3.44 -2.12
CA ILE A 317 2.78 2.39 -1.36
C ILE A 317 2.32 1.26 -2.29
N ASP A 318 1.79 1.57 -3.49
CA ASP A 318 1.44 0.55 -4.48
C ASP A 318 2.67 -0.26 -4.96
N VAL A 319 3.82 0.39 -5.17
CA VAL A 319 5.07 -0.31 -5.48
C VAL A 319 5.49 -1.23 -4.32
N PHE A 320 5.42 -0.74 -3.07
CA PHE A 320 5.78 -1.55 -1.89
C PHE A 320 4.83 -2.72 -1.71
N ALA A 321 3.54 -2.53 -1.91
CA ALA A 321 2.53 -3.59 -1.88
C ALA A 321 2.84 -4.70 -2.90
N ARG A 322 3.20 -4.33 -4.13
CA ARG A 322 3.60 -5.31 -5.17
C ARG A 322 4.89 -6.03 -4.84
N ASN A 323 5.89 -5.33 -4.32
CA ASN A 323 7.16 -5.94 -3.91
C ASN A 323 6.95 -6.94 -2.75
N LEU A 324 6.14 -6.57 -1.75
CA LEU A 324 5.77 -7.47 -0.65
C LEU A 324 5.00 -8.68 -1.17
N GLN A 325 4.05 -8.50 -2.08
CA GLN A 325 3.29 -9.59 -2.69
C GLN A 325 4.23 -10.59 -3.39
N GLY A 326 5.18 -10.11 -4.20
CA GLY A 326 6.19 -10.94 -4.85
C GLY A 326 7.05 -11.73 -3.85
N LEU A 327 7.46 -11.08 -2.76
CA LEU A 327 8.25 -11.71 -1.70
C LEU A 327 7.46 -12.84 -0.99
N LEU A 328 6.18 -12.62 -0.70
CA LEU A 328 5.32 -13.59 -0.03
C LEU A 328 4.90 -14.76 -0.94
N LEU A 329 4.85 -14.52 -2.26
CA LEU A 329 4.49 -15.53 -3.25
C LEU A 329 5.69 -16.34 -3.76
N GLN A 330 6.89 -16.14 -3.23
CA GLN A 330 8.03 -16.98 -3.57
C GLN A 330 7.76 -18.45 -3.26
N PRO A 331 8.15 -19.38 -4.17
CA PRO A 331 7.93 -20.81 -3.96
C PRO A 331 8.70 -21.32 -2.74
N PRO A 332 8.06 -22.14 -1.89
CA PRO A 332 8.69 -22.75 -0.74
C PRO A 332 9.65 -23.86 -1.19
N LEU A 333 10.84 -23.94 -0.56
CA LEU A 333 11.75 -25.07 -0.72
C LEU A 333 11.54 -26.05 0.45
N ALA A 334 10.39 -26.72 0.44
CA ALA A 334 10.04 -27.69 1.46
C ALA A 334 10.91 -28.96 1.36
N GLY A 335 11.06 -29.67 2.48
CA GLY A 335 11.76 -30.96 2.54
C GLY A 335 13.29 -30.87 2.69
N HIS A 336 13.89 -29.67 2.62
CA HIS A 336 15.31 -29.47 2.87
C HIS A 336 15.62 -29.33 4.37
N THR A 337 16.74 -29.95 4.82
CA THR A 337 17.41 -29.55 6.06
C THR A 337 18.25 -28.32 5.74
N VAL A 338 17.98 -27.21 6.41
CA VAL A 338 18.56 -25.90 6.09
C VAL A 338 19.48 -25.41 7.20
N LEU A 339 20.68 -24.96 6.84
CA LEU A 339 21.58 -24.21 7.72
C LEU A 339 21.37 -22.71 7.45
N GLY A 340 20.77 -21.97 8.39
CA GLY A 340 20.68 -20.52 8.35
C GLY A 340 21.96 -19.88 8.87
N VAL A 341 22.44 -18.89 8.15
CA VAL A 341 23.60 -18.05 8.50
C VAL A 341 23.12 -16.61 8.64
N ASP A 342 23.24 -16.05 9.83
CA ASP A 342 23.02 -14.63 10.11
C ASP A 342 24.40 -13.95 10.18
N PRO A 343 24.83 -13.23 9.12
CA PRO A 343 26.21 -12.74 9.00
C PRO A 343 26.44 -11.52 9.89
N ALA A 344 27.62 -11.43 10.50
CA ALA A 344 28.06 -10.24 11.23
C ALA A 344 29.59 -10.23 11.40
N PHE A 345 30.18 -9.03 11.40
CA PHE A 345 31.60 -8.87 11.67
C PHE A 345 31.95 -9.06 13.16
N ARG A 346 31.70 -8.06 13.97
CA ARG A 346 32.12 -7.99 15.37
C ARG A 346 31.51 -9.03 16.29
N THR A 347 30.20 -9.28 16.13
CA THR A 347 29.46 -10.19 17.04
C THR A 347 29.54 -11.65 16.63
N GLY A 348 30.21 -11.97 15.51
CA GLY A 348 30.30 -13.29 14.91
C GLY A 348 29.02 -13.67 14.15
N CYS A 349 29.15 -14.58 13.17
CA CYS A 349 28.03 -15.15 12.42
C CYS A 349 27.30 -16.18 13.27
N LYS A 350 25.97 -16.11 13.33
CA LYS A 350 25.11 -17.08 14.04
C LYS A 350 24.62 -18.11 13.05
N LEU A 351 24.66 -19.34 13.47
CA LEU A 351 24.28 -20.51 12.69
C LEU A 351 23.12 -21.21 13.35
N ALA A 352 22.13 -21.61 12.58
CA ALA A 352 21.02 -22.43 13.04
C ALA A 352 20.68 -23.50 12.01
N VAL A 353 20.66 -24.76 12.42
CA VAL A 353 20.19 -25.86 11.56
C VAL A 353 18.73 -26.12 11.88
N VAL A 354 17.88 -26.09 10.85
CA VAL A 354 16.48 -26.51 10.95
C VAL A 354 16.25 -27.76 10.09
N ASP A 355 15.50 -28.71 10.60
CA ASP A 355 15.14 -29.91 9.86
C ASP A 355 14.08 -29.62 8.78
N ALA A 356 13.72 -30.62 7.99
CA ALA A 356 12.73 -30.51 6.91
C ALA A 356 11.33 -30.02 7.36
N THR A 357 11.05 -30.06 8.67
CA THR A 357 9.79 -29.57 9.27
C THR A 357 9.90 -28.15 9.85
N GLY A 358 11.06 -27.52 9.75
CA GLY A 358 11.33 -26.22 10.34
C GLY A 358 11.68 -26.24 11.83
N ARG A 359 11.84 -27.45 12.43
CA ARG A 359 12.24 -27.60 13.83
C ARG A 359 13.73 -27.35 13.97
N LEU A 360 14.12 -26.60 15.00
CA LEU A 360 15.51 -26.35 15.34
C LEU A 360 16.22 -27.65 15.76
N ALA A 361 17.34 -27.99 15.11
CA ALA A 361 18.18 -29.13 15.39
C ALA A 361 19.48 -28.77 16.09
N ALA A 362 20.11 -27.65 15.72
CA ALA A 362 21.38 -27.19 16.31
C ALA A 362 21.58 -25.69 16.13
N THR A 363 22.39 -25.08 17.01
CA THR A 363 22.93 -23.73 16.84
C THR A 363 24.44 -23.71 17.05
N ALA A 364 25.09 -22.75 16.42
CA ALA A 364 26.52 -22.46 16.65
C ALA A 364 26.81 -20.98 16.36
N LYS A 365 27.98 -20.53 16.79
CA LYS A 365 28.50 -19.20 16.53
C LYS A 365 29.93 -19.31 16.03
N ILE A 366 30.24 -18.58 14.95
CA ILE A 366 31.56 -18.59 14.32
C ILE A 366 32.07 -17.17 14.11
N TYR A 367 33.42 -16.99 14.07
CA TYR A 367 34.07 -15.69 13.94
C TYR A 367 35.02 -15.65 12.74
N PRO A 368 34.55 -15.87 11.50
CA PRO A 368 35.45 -15.96 10.34
C PRO A 368 36.02 -14.63 9.86
N HIS A 369 35.43 -13.50 10.30
CA HIS A 369 35.71 -12.16 9.84
C HIS A 369 36.48 -11.32 10.85
N PRO A 370 37.07 -10.17 10.45
CA PRO A 370 37.70 -9.24 11.38
C PRO A 370 36.73 -8.81 12.50
N PRO A 371 37.23 -8.58 13.73
CA PRO A 371 38.64 -8.59 14.14
C PRO A 371 39.22 -9.97 14.47
N GLN A 372 38.39 -11.03 14.67
CA GLN A 372 38.84 -12.34 15.16
C GLN A 372 39.58 -13.16 14.09
N ASN A 373 39.08 -13.18 12.84
CA ASN A 373 39.65 -13.88 11.68
C ASN A 373 39.83 -15.41 11.88
N GLU A 374 38.93 -16.09 12.60
CA GLU A 374 39.00 -17.53 12.90
C GLU A 374 38.46 -18.39 11.74
N ARG A 375 38.92 -18.09 10.50
CA ARG A 375 38.36 -18.70 9.28
C ARG A 375 38.44 -20.23 9.27
N THR A 376 39.59 -20.81 9.67
CA THR A 376 39.79 -22.26 9.64
C THR A 376 38.84 -22.97 10.61
N GLN A 377 38.68 -22.46 11.83
CA GLN A 377 37.75 -22.99 12.81
C GLN A 377 36.34 -22.87 12.35
N ALA A 378 35.97 -21.71 11.75
CA ALA A 378 34.63 -21.48 11.20
C ALA A 378 34.28 -22.48 10.09
N MET A 379 35.20 -22.76 9.15
CA MET A 379 35.04 -23.78 8.13
C MET A 379 34.84 -25.17 8.69
N SER A 380 35.62 -25.53 9.72
CA SER A 380 35.46 -26.83 10.42
C SER A 380 34.07 -26.96 11.05
N THR A 381 33.62 -25.91 11.76
CA THR A 381 32.28 -25.90 12.40
C THR A 381 31.16 -26.01 11.36
N LEU A 382 31.24 -25.26 10.25
CA LEU A 382 30.26 -25.34 9.17
C LEU A 382 30.20 -26.75 8.57
N ARG A 383 31.35 -27.32 8.24
CA ARG A 383 31.46 -28.68 7.70
C ARG A 383 30.88 -29.74 8.64
N ASP A 384 31.18 -29.63 9.92
CA ASP A 384 30.67 -30.54 10.94
C ASP A 384 29.14 -30.47 11.08
N LEU A 385 28.56 -29.26 11.08
CA LEU A 385 27.11 -29.06 11.11
C LEU A 385 26.44 -29.63 9.84
N VAL A 386 27.00 -29.35 8.67
CA VAL A 386 26.48 -29.82 7.39
C VAL A 386 26.44 -31.34 7.36
N ARG A 387 27.54 -32.01 7.71
CA ARG A 387 27.63 -33.47 7.68
C ARG A 387 26.80 -34.14 8.76
N ARG A 388 26.85 -33.61 10.01
CA ARG A 388 26.16 -34.23 11.15
C ARG A 388 24.64 -34.20 11.00
N HIS A 389 24.10 -33.13 10.43
CA HIS A 389 22.65 -32.94 10.34
C HIS A 389 22.10 -33.21 8.93
N GLY A 390 22.95 -33.64 7.97
CA GLY A 390 22.50 -33.87 6.58
C GLY A 390 21.94 -32.62 5.91
N VAL A 391 22.60 -31.47 6.13
CA VAL A 391 22.18 -30.19 5.52
C VAL A 391 22.31 -30.29 4.01
N THR A 392 21.26 -29.95 3.29
CA THR A 392 21.22 -29.93 1.82
C THR A 392 21.20 -28.52 1.25
N LEU A 393 20.91 -27.51 2.10
CA LEU A 393 20.81 -26.13 1.69
C LEU A 393 21.34 -25.19 2.77
N VAL A 394 22.15 -24.19 2.37
CA VAL A 394 22.61 -23.12 3.26
C VAL A 394 21.91 -21.81 2.86
N ALA A 395 21.18 -21.19 3.79
CA ALA A 395 20.53 -19.91 3.63
C ALA A 395 21.36 -18.80 4.30
N ILE A 396 21.84 -17.83 3.55
CA ILE A 396 22.70 -16.75 4.04
C ILE A 396 21.91 -15.45 4.03
N GLY A 397 21.82 -14.77 5.17
CA GLY A 397 21.23 -13.44 5.25
C GLY A 397 21.98 -12.41 4.38
N ASN A 398 21.27 -11.46 3.80
CA ASN A 398 21.85 -10.46 2.88
C ASN A 398 22.33 -9.17 3.55
N GLY A 399 22.50 -9.16 4.87
CA GLY A 399 22.92 -7.99 5.64
C GLY A 399 24.44 -7.80 5.69
N THR A 400 24.87 -7.17 6.78
CA THR A 400 26.29 -6.86 7.00
C THR A 400 27.15 -8.13 7.02
N ALA A 401 28.29 -8.14 6.34
CA ALA A 401 29.19 -9.30 6.17
C ALA A 401 28.61 -10.47 5.35
N SER A 402 27.52 -10.26 4.63
CA SER A 402 26.89 -11.31 3.80
C SER A 402 27.86 -11.87 2.76
N ARG A 403 28.59 -11.02 2.04
CA ARG A 403 29.49 -11.44 0.96
C ARG A 403 30.73 -12.20 1.43
N GLU A 404 31.29 -11.78 2.57
CA GLU A 404 32.39 -12.51 3.21
C GLU A 404 31.92 -13.87 3.71
N SER A 405 30.72 -13.93 4.24
CA SER A 405 30.08 -15.19 4.68
C SER A 405 29.72 -16.09 3.50
N GLU A 406 29.27 -15.52 2.37
CA GLU A 406 29.01 -16.24 1.14
C GLU A 406 30.26 -16.94 0.60
N ARG A 407 31.40 -16.22 0.55
CA ARG A 407 32.70 -16.80 0.14
C ARG A 407 33.12 -17.95 1.05
N LEU A 408 32.92 -17.81 2.36
CA LEU A 408 33.21 -18.88 3.34
C LEU A 408 32.34 -20.11 3.11
N VAL A 409 31.04 -19.90 2.90
CA VAL A 409 30.06 -20.99 2.65
C VAL A 409 30.35 -21.67 1.32
N ALA A 410 30.65 -20.93 0.25
CA ALA A 410 30.97 -21.49 -1.05
C ALA A 410 32.21 -22.40 -0.99
N ASP A 411 33.26 -22.03 -0.21
CA ASP A 411 34.41 -22.89 -0.01
C ASP A 411 34.04 -24.22 0.68
N VAL A 412 33.10 -24.20 1.65
CA VAL A 412 32.62 -25.43 2.31
C VAL A 412 31.73 -26.24 1.39
N VAL A 413 30.86 -25.59 0.59
CA VAL A 413 29.93 -26.27 -0.35
C VAL A 413 30.70 -27.02 -1.43
N ARG A 414 31.81 -26.46 -1.97
CA ARG A 414 32.67 -27.17 -2.93
C ARG A 414 33.31 -28.45 -2.38
N GLU A 415 33.48 -28.55 -1.05
CA GLU A 415 34.07 -29.73 -0.40
C GLU A 415 33.02 -30.79 0.01
N VAL A 416 31.72 -30.47 -0.03
CA VAL A 416 30.65 -31.37 0.40
C VAL A 416 29.61 -31.52 -0.71
N GLU A 417 29.62 -32.68 -1.36
CA GLU A 417 28.71 -32.99 -2.47
C GLU A 417 27.23 -32.91 -2.08
N GLY A 418 26.39 -32.40 -2.96
CA GLY A 418 24.93 -32.35 -2.78
C GLY A 418 24.43 -31.19 -1.93
N VAL A 419 25.29 -30.27 -1.50
CA VAL A 419 24.92 -29.05 -0.76
C VAL A 419 24.94 -27.86 -1.69
N LYS A 420 23.91 -27.00 -1.59
CA LYS A 420 23.82 -25.72 -2.31
C LYS A 420 23.62 -24.58 -1.34
N TYR A 421 23.81 -23.36 -1.80
CA TYR A 421 23.49 -22.18 -0.98
C TYR A 421 22.64 -21.18 -1.74
N VAL A 422 22.02 -20.30 -0.97
CA VAL A 422 21.22 -19.18 -1.48
C VAL A 422 21.33 -18.00 -0.54
N VAL A 423 21.38 -16.79 -1.09
CA VAL A 423 21.30 -15.55 -0.31
C VAL A 423 19.85 -15.15 -0.15
N VAL A 424 19.41 -14.95 1.09
CA VAL A 424 18.03 -14.70 1.48
C VAL A 424 17.91 -13.30 2.09
N SER A 425 16.82 -12.59 1.79
CA SER A 425 16.54 -11.31 2.48
C SER A 425 16.36 -11.54 3.98
N GLU A 426 17.16 -10.87 4.80
CA GLU A 426 17.00 -10.90 6.27
C GLU A 426 16.13 -9.77 6.81
N ALA A 427 15.50 -8.98 5.91
CA ALA A 427 14.63 -7.87 6.28
C ALA A 427 13.59 -8.30 7.32
N GLY A 428 13.48 -7.53 8.40
CA GLY A 428 12.59 -7.83 9.53
C GLY A 428 13.03 -8.99 10.46
N ALA A 429 14.08 -9.75 10.15
CA ALA A 429 14.52 -10.85 11.00
C ALA A 429 14.95 -10.38 12.41
N SER A 430 15.58 -9.22 12.51
CA SER A 430 15.93 -8.59 13.80
C SER A 430 14.69 -8.18 14.60
N VAL A 431 13.64 -7.69 13.95
CA VAL A 431 12.36 -7.33 14.58
C VAL A 431 11.67 -8.59 15.11
N TYR A 432 11.59 -9.63 14.28
CA TYR A 432 11.05 -10.92 14.71
C TYR A 432 11.83 -11.47 15.91
N SER A 433 13.15 -11.51 15.86
CA SER A 433 13.98 -12.13 16.90
C SER A 433 13.79 -11.49 18.29
N ALA A 434 13.48 -10.19 18.34
CA ALA A 434 13.18 -9.44 19.55
C ALA A 434 11.72 -9.55 20.01
N SER A 435 10.81 -10.07 19.18
CA SER A 435 9.38 -10.11 19.43
C SER A 435 8.98 -11.06 20.57
N PRO A 436 7.81 -10.83 21.21
CA PRO A 436 7.24 -11.80 22.15
C PRO A 436 6.98 -13.16 21.52
N LEU A 437 6.57 -13.18 20.24
CA LEU A 437 6.31 -14.40 19.48
C LEU A 437 7.58 -15.25 19.35
N ALA A 438 8.70 -14.66 18.93
CA ALA A 438 9.95 -15.39 18.81
C ALA A 438 10.49 -15.92 20.16
N ARG A 439 10.22 -15.18 21.24
CA ARG A 439 10.55 -15.64 22.61
C ARG A 439 9.72 -16.84 23.02
N ALA A 440 8.45 -16.88 22.65
CA ALA A 440 7.57 -18.01 22.93
C ALA A 440 7.91 -19.23 22.06
N GLU A 441 8.23 -19.05 20.78
CA GLU A 441 8.63 -20.13 19.87
C GLU A 441 10.01 -20.73 20.19
N LEU A 442 10.96 -19.91 20.65
CA LEU A 442 12.37 -20.26 20.84
C LEU A 442 12.86 -19.74 22.21
N PRO A 443 12.29 -20.27 23.33
CA PRO A 443 12.55 -19.72 24.67
C PRO A 443 14.00 -19.92 25.15
N THR A 444 14.68 -20.93 24.62
CA THR A 444 16.07 -21.29 25.03
C THR A 444 17.14 -20.54 24.25
N LEU A 445 16.78 -19.85 23.15
CA LEU A 445 17.74 -19.11 22.31
C LEU A 445 17.85 -17.64 22.72
N ASP A 446 19.04 -17.09 22.51
CA ASP A 446 19.20 -15.64 22.59
C ASP A 446 18.58 -14.92 21.37
N VAL A 447 18.47 -13.58 21.46
CA VAL A 447 17.86 -12.77 20.40
C VAL A 447 18.58 -12.91 19.06
N THR A 448 19.91 -13.11 19.08
CA THR A 448 20.70 -13.15 17.83
C THR A 448 20.61 -14.51 17.14
N GLU A 449 20.50 -15.58 17.89
CA GLU A 449 20.34 -16.96 17.35
C GLU A 449 18.96 -17.16 16.70
N ARG A 450 17.90 -16.51 17.24
CA ARG A 450 16.57 -16.53 16.64
C ARG A 450 16.52 -15.96 15.23
N GLY A 451 17.40 -14.97 14.94
CA GLY A 451 17.56 -14.42 13.59
C GLY A 451 17.99 -15.48 12.58
N ALA A 452 19.00 -16.30 12.91
CA ALA A 452 19.49 -17.38 12.06
C ALA A 452 18.42 -18.46 11.81
N VAL A 453 17.60 -18.79 12.82
CA VAL A 453 16.45 -19.70 12.66
C VAL A 453 15.43 -19.15 11.69
N SER A 454 15.11 -17.85 11.81
CA SER A 454 14.18 -17.18 10.88
C SER A 454 14.68 -17.19 9.45
N ILE A 455 15.98 -16.90 9.22
CA ILE A 455 16.62 -16.95 7.90
C ILE A 455 16.49 -18.37 7.30
N ALA A 456 16.73 -19.41 8.07
CA ALA A 456 16.62 -20.79 7.61
C ALA A 456 15.17 -21.19 7.26
N ARG A 457 14.21 -20.86 8.12
CA ARG A 457 12.78 -21.17 7.91
C ARG A 457 12.18 -20.37 6.74
N ARG A 458 12.68 -19.17 6.50
CA ARG A 458 12.21 -18.29 5.44
C ARG A 458 12.38 -18.86 4.05
N ILE A 459 13.41 -19.67 3.82
CA ILE A 459 13.59 -20.35 2.52
C ILE A 459 12.72 -21.61 2.43
N GLN A 460 12.42 -22.26 3.55
CA GLN A 460 11.53 -23.41 3.56
C GLN A 460 10.09 -23.02 3.25
N ASP A 461 9.58 -21.95 3.88
CA ASP A 461 8.29 -21.33 3.55
C ASP A 461 8.32 -19.82 3.84
N PRO A 462 8.54 -18.98 2.81
CA PRO A 462 8.60 -17.53 2.94
C PRO A 462 7.34 -16.93 3.58
N LEU A 463 6.14 -17.39 3.15
CA LEU A 463 4.88 -16.87 3.65
C LEU A 463 4.69 -17.18 5.14
N ALA A 464 4.90 -18.43 5.54
CA ALA A 464 4.70 -18.87 6.93
C ALA A 464 5.62 -18.16 7.92
N GLU A 465 6.81 -17.75 7.47
CA GLU A 465 7.78 -17.05 8.32
C GLU A 465 7.58 -15.51 8.30
N LEU A 466 7.34 -14.92 7.11
CA LEU A 466 7.22 -13.47 6.98
C LEU A 466 5.94 -12.91 7.61
N VAL A 467 4.85 -13.69 7.69
CA VAL A 467 3.62 -13.25 8.37
C VAL A 467 3.79 -13.03 9.88
N LYS A 468 4.88 -13.55 10.48
CA LYS A 468 5.24 -13.34 11.89
C LYS A 468 5.86 -11.97 12.14
N ILE A 469 6.22 -11.25 11.08
CA ILE A 469 6.88 -9.94 11.09
C ILE A 469 5.84 -8.90 10.75
N ASP A 470 5.89 -7.76 11.43
CA ASP A 470 5.12 -6.59 11.00
C ASP A 470 5.50 -6.24 9.55
N PRO A 471 4.53 -6.23 8.61
CA PRO A 471 4.82 -5.97 7.21
C PRO A 471 5.57 -4.67 6.95
N GLN A 472 5.37 -3.63 7.79
CA GLN A 472 6.10 -2.37 7.72
C GLN A 472 7.59 -2.53 8.05
N SER A 473 7.95 -3.58 8.76
CA SER A 473 9.36 -3.90 9.10
C SER A 473 10.08 -4.70 8.02
N ILE A 474 9.36 -5.14 6.98
CA ILE A 474 9.92 -5.82 5.81
C ILE A 474 10.36 -4.73 4.82
N GLY A 475 11.67 -4.59 4.61
CA GLY A 475 12.23 -3.58 3.69
C GLY A 475 11.95 -3.93 2.23
N VAL A 476 10.94 -3.29 1.63
CA VAL A 476 10.51 -3.52 0.23
C VAL A 476 10.55 -2.28 -0.65
N GLY A 477 11.10 -1.15 -0.13
CA GLY A 477 11.20 0.07 -0.92
C GLY A 477 12.05 1.18 -0.29
N MET A 478 12.64 2.00 -1.16
CA MET A 478 13.61 3.05 -0.79
C MET A 478 12.98 4.17 0.07
N TYR A 479 11.70 4.50 -0.16
CA TYR A 479 10.98 5.59 0.50
C TYR A 479 9.93 5.09 1.51
N GLN A 480 10.05 3.86 1.99
CA GLN A 480 9.05 3.21 2.85
C GLN A 480 8.77 4.00 4.15
N HIS A 481 9.78 4.70 4.68
CA HIS A 481 9.66 5.50 5.90
C HIS A 481 9.27 6.97 5.66
N ASP A 482 9.15 7.39 4.38
CA ASP A 482 8.82 8.77 3.99
C ASP A 482 7.37 8.95 3.51
N VAL A 483 6.56 7.89 3.54
CA VAL A 483 5.15 7.90 3.18
C VAL A 483 4.25 7.89 4.42
N ASP A 484 2.96 8.16 4.26
CA ASP A 484 1.99 8.01 5.33
C ASP A 484 2.00 6.57 5.87
N GLN A 485 2.38 6.42 7.15
CA GLN A 485 2.56 5.11 7.77
C GLN A 485 1.23 4.38 8.02
N GLY A 486 0.13 5.12 8.18
CA GLY A 486 -1.22 4.53 8.31
C GLY A 486 -1.69 3.93 6.99
N ALA A 487 -1.54 4.68 5.90
CA ALA A 487 -1.86 4.20 4.55
C ALA A 487 -0.96 3.01 4.13
N LEU A 488 0.33 3.07 4.48
CA LEU A 488 1.25 1.96 4.26
C LEU A 488 0.81 0.70 5.02
N ALA A 489 0.51 0.82 6.33
CA ALA A 489 0.04 -0.31 7.14
C ALA A 489 -1.19 -0.97 6.52
N HIS A 490 -2.20 -0.17 6.18
CA HIS A 490 -3.44 -0.66 5.55
C HIS A 490 -3.16 -1.42 4.24
N ALA A 491 -2.33 -0.86 3.36
CA ALA A 491 -2.00 -1.48 2.08
C ALA A 491 -1.24 -2.80 2.25
N VAL A 492 -0.20 -2.84 3.09
CA VAL A 492 0.62 -4.06 3.27
C VAL A 492 -0.11 -5.15 4.05
N ASP A 493 -0.97 -4.79 5.01
CA ASP A 493 -1.86 -5.76 5.69
C ASP A 493 -2.85 -6.38 4.69
N GLY A 494 -3.41 -5.58 3.78
CA GLY A 494 -4.26 -6.05 2.69
C GLY A 494 -3.54 -7.04 1.76
N VAL A 495 -2.26 -6.81 1.47
CA VAL A 495 -1.44 -7.75 0.68
C VAL A 495 -1.25 -9.07 1.42
N VAL A 496 -0.89 -9.03 2.71
CA VAL A 496 -0.70 -10.24 3.51
C VAL A 496 -1.99 -11.07 3.56
N GLU A 497 -3.13 -10.41 3.84
CA GLU A 497 -4.45 -11.06 3.82
C GLU A 497 -4.74 -11.71 2.47
N SER A 498 -4.55 -10.97 1.38
CA SER A 498 -4.77 -11.46 0.01
C SER A 498 -3.93 -12.70 -0.30
N VAL A 499 -2.62 -12.64 -0.04
CA VAL A 499 -1.71 -13.75 -0.32
C VAL A 499 -2.02 -14.98 0.52
N VAL A 500 -2.25 -14.81 1.83
CA VAL A 500 -2.58 -15.94 2.73
C VAL A 500 -3.85 -16.65 2.28
N ASN A 501 -4.90 -15.89 1.94
CA ASN A 501 -6.17 -16.47 1.50
C ASN A 501 -6.08 -17.07 0.09
N ARG A 502 -5.26 -16.51 -0.80
CA ARG A 502 -5.00 -17.09 -2.14
C ARG A 502 -4.24 -18.41 -2.05
N VAL A 503 -3.21 -18.50 -1.20
CA VAL A 503 -2.42 -19.72 -0.99
C VAL A 503 -3.23 -20.77 -0.23
N GLY A 504 -4.00 -20.33 0.75
CA GLY A 504 -4.73 -21.19 1.69
C GLY A 504 -3.81 -21.74 2.77
N VAL A 505 -4.38 -22.09 3.91
CA VAL A 505 -3.67 -22.42 5.13
C VAL A 505 -4.03 -23.81 5.64
N ASP A 506 -3.05 -24.68 5.86
CA ASP A 506 -3.29 -25.97 6.51
C ASP A 506 -3.51 -25.74 8.02
N VAL A 507 -4.72 -26.03 8.50
CA VAL A 507 -5.12 -25.80 9.89
C VAL A 507 -4.34 -26.62 10.89
N ASN A 508 -3.83 -27.77 10.47
CA ASN A 508 -3.11 -28.71 11.34
C ASN A 508 -1.65 -28.33 11.56
N THR A 509 -1.05 -27.53 10.65
CA THR A 509 0.38 -27.18 10.72
C THR A 509 0.62 -25.69 10.94
N ALA A 510 -0.35 -24.84 10.63
CA ALA A 510 -0.21 -23.41 10.69
C ALA A 510 0.02 -22.86 12.10
N SER A 511 0.85 -21.83 12.20
CA SER A 511 1.05 -21.04 13.42
C SER A 511 -0.17 -20.14 13.69
N PRO A 512 -0.38 -19.69 14.95
CA PRO A 512 -1.41 -18.69 15.25
C PRO A 512 -1.27 -17.42 14.41
N ALA A 513 -0.04 -16.97 14.16
CA ALA A 513 0.24 -15.78 13.35
C ALA A 513 -0.25 -15.92 11.90
N LEU A 514 -0.06 -17.10 11.29
CA LEU A 514 -0.56 -17.39 9.94
C LEU A 514 -2.08 -17.52 9.91
N LEU A 515 -2.66 -18.24 10.88
CA LEU A 515 -4.11 -18.41 11.00
C LEU A 515 -4.83 -17.08 11.19
N ALA A 516 -4.26 -16.13 11.96
CA ALA A 516 -4.85 -14.83 12.19
C ALA A 516 -4.98 -13.96 10.92
N ARG A 517 -4.32 -14.33 9.82
CA ARG A 517 -4.42 -13.68 8.50
C ARG A 517 -5.46 -14.33 7.58
N VAL A 518 -6.09 -15.40 8.01
CA VAL A 518 -7.19 -16.02 7.27
C VAL A 518 -8.47 -15.22 7.47
N ALA A 519 -9.19 -14.99 6.38
CA ALA A 519 -10.46 -14.26 6.37
C ALA A 519 -11.41 -14.80 7.45
N GLY A 520 -11.95 -13.93 8.28
CA GLY A 520 -12.86 -14.28 9.38
C GLY A 520 -12.18 -14.85 10.64
N ILE A 521 -10.85 -14.95 10.69
CA ILE A 521 -10.10 -15.41 11.85
C ILE A 521 -9.26 -14.28 12.43
N GLY A 522 -9.60 -13.87 13.65
CA GLY A 522 -8.79 -12.89 14.39
C GLY A 522 -7.77 -13.56 15.33
N PRO A 523 -6.90 -12.76 15.99
CA PRO A 523 -5.85 -13.29 16.86
C PRO A 523 -6.34 -14.24 17.96
N LYS A 524 -7.42 -13.92 18.65
CA LYS A 524 -8.00 -14.78 19.71
C LYS A 524 -8.50 -16.13 19.16
N LEU A 525 -9.11 -16.08 17.98
CA LEU A 525 -9.66 -17.28 17.35
C LEU A 525 -8.54 -18.19 16.80
N SER A 526 -7.46 -17.61 16.28
CA SER A 526 -6.29 -18.37 15.83
C SER A 526 -5.61 -19.12 16.97
N GLU A 527 -5.49 -18.51 18.15
CA GLU A 527 -5.00 -19.16 19.36
C GLU A 527 -5.93 -20.28 19.83
N ALA A 528 -7.26 -20.07 19.79
CA ALA A 528 -8.25 -21.08 20.14
C ALA A 528 -8.22 -22.30 19.21
N ILE A 529 -8.01 -22.09 17.90
CA ILE A 529 -7.85 -23.18 16.92
C ILE A 529 -6.63 -24.03 17.25
N VAL A 530 -5.50 -23.38 17.54
CA VAL A 530 -4.26 -24.10 17.90
C VAL A 530 -4.42 -24.84 19.22
N ALA A 531 -4.97 -24.21 20.26
CA ALA A 531 -5.23 -24.86 21.56
C ALA A 531 -6.17 -26.06 21.42
N HIS A 532 -7.21 -25.95 20.60
CA HIS A 532 -8.12 -27.08 20.33
C HIS A 532 -7.39 -28.22 19.63
N ARG A 533 -6.58 -27.93 18.59
CA ARG A 533 -5.76 -28.91 17.89
C ARG A 533 -4.79 -29.66 18.83
N ASP A 534 -4.14 -28.90 19.72
CA ASP A 534 -3.15 -29.45 20.63
C ASP A 534 -3.81 -30.33 21.72
N ALA A 535 -5.04 -30.03 22.12
CA ALA A 535 -5.79 -30.78 23.13
C ALA A 535 -6.55 -31.97 22.55
N ALA A 536 -7.22 -31.80 21.39
CA ALA A 536 -8.13 -32.83 20.81
C ALA A 536 -7.48 -33.63 19.67
N GLY A 537 -6.27 -33.25 19.23
CA GLY A 537 -5.60 -33.83 18.07
C GLY A 537 -5.93 -33.06 16.76
N PRO A 538 -5.34 -33.54 15.65
CA PRO A 538 -5.49 -32.87 14.36
C PRO A 538 -6.94 -32.92 13.85
N PHE A 539 -7.36 -31.83 13.22
CA PHE A 539 -8.66 -31.78 12.55
C PHE A 539 -8.70 -32.78 11.39
N ARG A 540 -9.74 -33.61 11.38
CA ARG A 540 -9.99 -34.63 10.34
C ARG A 540 -10.96 -34.12 9.26
N LYS A 541 -11.81 -33.15 9.60
CA LYS A 541 -12.80 -32.52 8.71
C LYS A 541 -12.94 -31.05 9.01
N ARG A 542 -13.19 -30.20 7.99
CA ARG A 542 -13.49 -28.77 8.17
C ARG A 542 -14.70 -28.55 9.11
N ALA A 543 -15.70 -29.45 9.08
CA ALA A 543 -16.86 -29.36 9.96
C ALA A 543 -16.50 -29.33 11.45
N ALA A 544 -15.40 -30.00 11.87
CA ALA A 544 -14.92 -30.01 13.24
C ALA A 544 -14.37 -28.65 13.72
N LEU A 545 -14.11 -27.71 12.82
CA LEU A 545 -13.77 -26.34 13.20
C LEU A 545 -14.90 -25.64 13.99
N LYS A 546 -16.14 -26.09 13.82
CA LYS A 546 -17.29 -25.54 14.57
C LYS A 546 -17.25 -25.91 16.06
N ASP A 547 -16.43 -26.88 16.45
CA ASP A 547 -16.24 -27.30 17.83
C ASP A 547 -15.22 -26.40 18.58
N VAL A 548 -14.52 -25.51 17.83
CA VAL A 548 -13.57 -24.54 18.40
C VAL A 548 -14.34 -23.41 19.11
N ALA A 549 -14.01 -23.16 20.37
CA ALA A 549 -14.62 -22.13 21.16
C ALA A 549 -14.46 -20.73 20.49
N GLY A 550 -15.56 -20.04 20.29
CA GLY A 550 -15.60 -18.71 19.65
C GLY A 550 -15.68 -18.71 18.12
N LEU A 551 -15.59 -19.87 17.46
CA LEU A 551 -15.75 -19.98 16.01
C LEU A 551 -17.24 -20.08 15.66
N GLY A 552 -17.91 -18.93 15.53
CA GLY A 552 -19.34 -18.85 15.21
C GLY A 552 -19.63 -19.12 13.71
N PRO A 553 -20.93 -19.20 13.35
CA PRO A 553 -21.34 -19.49 11.96
C PRO A 553 -20.74 -18.55 10.92
N LYS A 554 -20.68 -17.24 11.20
CA LYS A 554 -20.14 -16.24 10.28
C LYS A 554 -18.63 -16.42 10.10
N ALA A 555 -17.88 -16.66 11.18
CA ALA A 555 -16.45 -16.91 11.10
C ALA A 555 -16.15 -18.20 10.32
N PHE A 556 -16.94 -19.25 10.53
CA PHE A 556 -16.84 -20.49 9.75
C PHE A 556 -17.11 -20.25 8.25
N GLU A 557 -18.20 -19.55 7.93
CA GLU A 557 -18.52 -19.19 6.53
C GLU A 557 -17.35 -18.45 5.87
N GLN A 558 -16.79 -17.43 6.53
CA GLN A 558 -15.72 -16.62 5.96
C GLN A 558 -14.38 -17.36 5.82
N SER A 559 -14.07 -18.30 6.70
CA SER A 559 -12.75 -18.95 6.79
C SER A 559 -12.66 -20.33 6.15
N ALA A 560 -13.74 -21.11 6.16
CA ALA A 560 -13.69 -22.54 5.85
C ALA A 560 -13.09 -22.87 4.47
N GLY A 561 -13.32 -22.03 3.47
CA GLY A 561 -12.78 -22.24 2.13
C GLY A 561 -11.27 -21.99 2.02
N PHE A 562 -10.70 -21.25 2.94
CA PHE A 562 -9.27 -20.89 2.97
C PHE A 562 -8.46 -21.81 3.89
N LEU A 563 -9.12 -22.49 4.84
CA LEU A 563 -8.51 -23.49 5.71
C LEU A 563 -8.50 -24.83 5.01
N ARG A 564 -7.38 -25.51 4.99
CA ARG A 564 -7.17 -26.80 4.35
C ARG A 564 -6.86 -27.89 5.35
N ILE A 565 -7.28 -29.14 5.05
CA ILE A 565 -6.94 -30.35 5.79
C ILE A 565 -6.45 -31.38 4.78
N ARG A 566 -5.13 -31.54 4.64
CA ARG A 566 -4.53 -32.36 3.59
C ARG A 566 -4.71 -33.87 3.83
N ALA A 567 -4.66 -34.30 5.06
CA ALA A 567 -4.78 -35.72 5.48
C ALA A 567 -6.10 -36.01 6.22
N GLY A 568 -7.20 -35.37 5.78
CA GLY A 568 -8.52 -35.51 6.39
C GLY A 568 -9.36 -36.65 5.80
N ASP A 569 -10.55 -36.84 6.37
CA ASP A 569 -11.51 -37.88 5.95
C ASP A 569 -12.36 -37.42 4.73
N GLU A 570 -12.47 -36.13 4.48
CA GLU A 570 -13.17 -35.54 3.32
C GLU A 570 -12.13 -35.00 2.33
N PRO A 571 -11.95 -35.62 1.16
CA PRO A 571 -10.93 -35.20 0.19
C PRO A 571 -11.08 -33.73 -0.31
N LEU A 572 -12.32 -33.21 -0.30
CA LEU A 572 -12.57 -31.82 -0.70
C LEU A 572 -12.02 -30.81 0.32
N ASP A 573 -11.78 -31.22 1.56
CA ASP A 573 -11.20 -30.38 2.60
C ASP A 573 -9.73 -29.99 2.31
N ALA A 574 -9.05 -30.72 1.43
CA ALA A 574 -7.71 -30.38 0.95
C ALA A 574 -7.72 -29.28 -0.13
N SER A 575 -8.87 -29.03 -0.77
CA SER A 575 -9.01 -28.07 -1.87
C SER A 575 -9.44 -26.66 -1.39
N ALA A 576 -9.45 -25.68 -2.27
CA ALA A 576 -10.04 -24.37 -1.99
C ALA A 576 -11.55 -24.29 -2.31
N ILE A 577 -12.22 -25.42 -2.51
CA ILE A 577 -13.68 -25.46 -2.68
C ILE A 577 -14.35 -25.18 -1.35
N HIS A 578 -15.28 -24.21 -1.32
CA HIS A 578 -16.02 -23.89 -0.12
C HIS A 578 -17.01 -25.02 0.25
N PRO A 579 -17.24 -25.32 1.54
CA PRO A 579 -18.18 -26.37 1.96
C PRO A 579 -19.60 -26.24 1.36
N GLU A 580 -20.07 -25.01 1.11
CA GLU A 580 -21.35 -24.76 0.43
C GLU A 580 -21.42 -25.40 -0.97
N SER A 581 -20.29 -25.50 -1.65
CA SER A 581 -20.19 -26.02 -3.03
C SER A 581 -19.85 -27.53 -3.10
N TYR A 582 -19.72 -28.25 -1.96
CA TYR A 582 -19.37 -29.67 -1.96
C TYR A 582 -20.36 -30.54 -2.72
N ARG A 583 -21.67 -30.23 -2.64
CA ARG A 583 -22.70 -30.94 -3.40
C ARG A 583 -22.46 -30.82 -4.91
N ALA A 584 -22.18 -29.61 -5.37
CA ALA A 584 -21.87 -29.35 -6.79
C ALA A 584 -20.56 -30.03 -7.21
N ALA A 585 -19.50 -29.93 -6.41
CA ALA A 585 -18.22 -30.58 -6.69
C ALA A 585 -18.34 -32.11 -6.80
N LYS A 586 -19.08 -32.75 -5.90
CA LYS A 586 -19.35 -34.18 -5.96
C LYS A 586 -20.20 -34.56 -7.19
N ALA A 587 -21.14 -33.72 -7.59
CA ALA A 587 -21.92 -33.92 -8.80
C ALA A 587 -21.07 -33.79 -10.07
N VAL A 588 -20.09 -32.89 -10.11
CA VAL A 588 -19.13 -32.76 -11.22
C VAL A 588 -18.25 -34.01 -11.30
N LEU A 589 -17.69 -34.50 -10.17
CA LEU A 589 -16.89 -35.73 -10.14
C LEU A 589 -17.68 -36.94 -10.65
N ALA A 590 -18.94 -37.09 -10.21
CA ALA A 590 -19.81 -38.20 -10.65
C ALA A 590 -20.06 -38.16 -12.17
N ARG A 591 -20.32 -36.94 -12.75
CA ARG A 591 -20.52 -36.80 -14.18
C ARG A 591 -19.27 -37.03 -15.00
N ALA A 592 -18.11 -36.67 -14.47
CA ALA A 592 -16.81 -36.93 -15.10
C ALA A 592 -16.36 -38.40 -14.96
N GLY A 593 -17.15 -39.26 -14.25
CA GLY A 593 -16.76 -40.66 -13.98
C GLY A 593 -15.54 -40.80 -13.06
N ILE A 594 -15.26 -39.79 -12.23
CA ILE A 594 -14.07 -39.74 -11.37
C ILE A 594 -14.40 -40.23 -9.98
N ALA A 595 -13.76 -41.31 -9.53
CA ALA A 595 -13.84 -41.75 -8.15
C ALA A 595 -13.06 -40.79 -7.20
N PRO A 596 -13.48 -40.63 -5.93
CA PRO A 596 -12.75 -39.76 -5.00
C PRO A 596 -11.28 -40.12 -4.78
N ALA A 597 -10.93 -41.41 -4.96
CA ALA A 597 -9.55 -41.93 -4.84
C ALA A 597 -8.71 -41.79 -6.13
N THR A 598 -9.27 -41.32 -7.25
CA THR A 598 -8.54 -41.15 -8.52
C THR A 598 -7.38 -40.18 -8.32
N PRO A 599 -6.15 -40.53 -8.75
CA PRO A 599 -5.00 -39.61 -8.68
C PRO A 599 -5.25 -38.29 -9.41
N PRO A 600 -4.73 -37.15 -8.91
CA PRO A 600 -4.94 -35.83 -9.52
C PRO A 600 -4.55 -35.76 -11.00
N GLU A 601 -3.47 -36.43 -11.39
CA GLU A 601 -2.95 -36.48 -12.76
C GLU A 601 -3.97 -37.05 -13.77
N SER A 602 -4.75 -38.06 -13.34
CA SER A 602 -5.78 -38.68 -14.19
C SER A 602 -7.10 -37.89 -14.22
N ARG A 603 -7.34 -36.99 -13.28
CA ARG A 603 -8.59 -36.21 -13.19
C ARG A 603 -8.69 -35.16 -14.27
N ARG A 604 -7.56 -34.53 -14.64
CA ARG A 604 -7.54 -33.41 -15.59
C ARG A 604 -8.17 -33.76 -16.92
N ALA A 605 -7.76 -34.85 -17.53
CA ALA A 605 -8.28 -35.28 -18.82
C ALA A 605 -9.80 -35.55 -18.80
N SER A 606 -10.31 -36.20 -17.73
CA SER A 606 -11.74 -36.49 -17.59
C SER A 606 -12.57 -35.21 -17.37
N LEU A 607 -12.04 -34.25 -16.62
CA LEU A 607 -12.72 -32.96 -16.39
C LEU A 607 -12.70 -32.09 -17.66
N ASP A 608 -11.60 -32.05 -18.41
CA ASP A 608 -11.51 -31.36 -19.69
C ASP A 608 -12.46 -32.00 -20.72
N ALA A 609 -12.58 -33.31 -20.77
CA ALA A 609 -13.54 -34.01 -21.61
C ALA A 609 -15.01 -33.70 -21.22
N LEU A 610 -15.32 -33.61 -19.93
CA LEU A 610 -16.63 -33.18 -19.45
C LEU A 610 -16.98 -31.76 -19.94
N LEU A 611 -16.05 -30.83 -19.81
CA LEU A 611 -16.25 -29.43 -20.28
C LEU A 611 -16.37 -29.36 -21.80
N ALA A 612 -15.58 -30.12 -22.54
CA ALA A 612 -15.63 -30.15 -24.00
C ALA A 612 -16.93 -30.78 -24.54
N GLY A 613 -17.52 -31.73 -23.80
CA GLY A 613 -18.73 -32.44 -24.19
C GLY A 613 -20.05 -31.72 -23.81
N HIS A 614 -19.99 -30.63 -23.07
CA HIS A 614 -21.19 -29.94 -22.58
C HIS A 614 -21.04 -28.41 -22.73
N ASP A 615 -22.18 -27.73 -22.97
CA ASP A 615 -22.22 -26.29 -22.78
C ASP A 615 -22.04 -25.96 -21.29
N VAL A 616 -21.05 -25.10 -21.00
CA VAL A 616 -20.64 -24.75 -19.62
C VAL A 616 -21.78 -24.15 -18.82
N ALA A 617 -22.61 -23.31 -19.44
CA ALA A 617 -23.75 -22.68 -18.76
C ALA A 617 -24.82 -23.73 -18.40
N THR A 618 -25.09 -24.66 -19.30
CA THR A 618 -26.00 -25.80 -19.07
C THR A 618 -25.46 -26.72 -17.98
N LEU A 619 -24.17 -27.04 -17.99
CA LEU A 619 -23.55 -27.85 -16.95
C LEU A 619 -23.63 -27.17 -15.59
N ALA A 620 -23.35 -25.87 -15.51
CA ALA A 620 -23.44 -25.06 -14.28
C ALA A 620 -24.87 -25.11 -13.70
N ALA A 621 -25.87 -24.89 -14.53
CA ALA A 621 -27.27 -24.95 -14.13
C ALA A 621 -27.67 -26.36 -13.61
N THR A 622 -27.15 -27.44 -14.20
CA THR A 622 -27.46 -28.81 -13.75
C THR A 622 -26.82 -29.20 -12.42
N VAL A 623 -25.78 -28.49 -11.98
CA VAL A 623 -25.14 -28.71 -10.67
C VAL A 623 -25.46 -27.58 -9.68
N ASP A 624 -26.40 -26.69 -10.03
CA ASP A 624 -26.95 -25.64 -9.18
C ASP A 624 -25.89 -24.62 -8.71
N VAL A 625 -25.05 -24.17 -9.64
CA VAL A 625 -24.04 -23.11 -9.40
C VAL A 625 -23.94 -22.17 -10.62
N GLY A 626 -23.31 -21.02 -10.43
CA GLY A 626 -22.96 -20.14 -11.54
C GLY A 626 -21.77 -20.63 -12.35
N VAL A 627 -21.61 -20.13 -13.57
CA VAL A 627 -20.49 -20.48 -14.45
C VAL A 627 -19.11 -20.18 -13.80
N PRO A 628 -18.87 -19.01 -13.17
CA PRO A 628 -17.61 -18.74 -12.48
C PRO A 628 -17.30 -19.75 -11.37
N THR A 629 -18.29 -20.13 -10.58
CA THR A 629 -18.13 -21.15 -9.52
C THR A 629 -17.87 -22.54 -10.10
N LEU A 630 -18.53 -22.92 -11.18
CA LEU A 630 -18.25 -24.20 -11.85
C LEU A 630 -16.79 -24.28 -12.34
N VAL A 631 -16.31 -23.23 -13.01
CA VAL A 631 -14.91 -23.17 -13.49
C VAL A 631 -13.94 -23.32 -12.33
N ASP A 632 -14.14 -22.60 -11.23
CA ASP A 632 -13.32 -22.70 -10.04
C ASP A 632 -13.35 -24.11 -9.43
N ILE A 633 -14.51 -24.76 -9.36
CA ILE A 633 -14.67 -26.15 -8.87
C ILE A 633 -13.84 -27.09 -9.74
N VAL A 634 -13.96 -27.00 -11.08
CA VAL A 634 -13.23 -27.87 -11.99
C VAL A 634 -11.72 -27.70 -11.86
N GLU A 635 -11.23 -26.48 -11.78
CA GLU A 635 -9.80 -26.19 -11.55
C GLU A 635 -9.28 -26.81 -10.23
N GLN A 636 -10.05 -26.66 -9.16
CA GLN A 636 -9.69 -27.21 -7.85
C GLN A 636 -9.78 -28.75 -7.80
N LEU A 637 -10.71 -29.35 -8.54
CA LEU A 637 -10.82 -30.81 -8.65
C LEU A 637 -9.69 -31.40 -9.51
N ALA A 638 -9.21 -30.67 -10.52
CA ALA A 638 -8.10 -31.09 -11.36
C ALA A 638 -6.77 -31.12 -10.60
N ARG A 639 -6.58 -30.24 -9.64
CA ARG A 639 -5.33 -30.11 -8.85
C ARG A 639 -5.64 -29.87 -7.37
N PRO A 640 -6.21 -30.84 -6.64
CA PRO A 640 -6.59 -30.66 -5.24
C PRO A 640 -5.36 -30.44 -4.36
N GLY A 641 -5.43 -29.45 -3.49
CA GLY A 641 -4.36 -29.16 -2.54
C GLY A 641 -3.12 -28.47 -3.12
N ARG A 642 -3.15 -28.07 -4.40
CA ARG A 642 -2.03 -27.35 -5.05
C ARG A 642 -1.77 -26.01 -4.35
N ASP A 643 -0.49 -25.75 -4.13
CA ASP A 643 -0.01 -24.42 -3.76
C ASP A 643 0.22 -23.57 -5.03
N PRO A 644 -0.45 -22.43 -5.20
CA PRO A 644 -0.25 -21.58 -6.39
C PRO A 644 1.18 -21.04 -6.53
N ARG A 645 2.00 -21.09 -5.49
CA ARG A 645 3.41 -20.68 -5.51
C ARG A 645 4.31 -21.68 -6.25
N GLU A 646 3.87 -22.94 -6.37
CA GLU A 646 4.63 -23.99 -7.07
C GLU A 646 4.75 -23.76 -8.60
N ASP A 647 3.94 -22.85 -9.15
CA ASP A 647 4.03 -22.49 -10.59
C ASP A 647 5.16 -21.49 -10.89
N ALA A 648 5.67 -20.80 -9.86
CA ALA A 648 6.79 -19.88 -10.02
C ALA A 648 8.13 -20.65 -10.13
N PRO A 649 9.11 -20.14 -10.89
CA PRO A 649 10.42 -20.77 -10.95
C PRO A 649 11.05 -20.79 -9.54
N PRO A 650 11.73 -21.91 -9.17
CA PRO A 650 12.41 -21.99 -7.88
C PRO A 650 13.56 -20.95 -7.81
N PRO A 651 13.94 -20.52 -6.60
CA PRO A 651 15.07 -19.62 -6.41
C PRO A 651 16.36 -20.20 -7.02
N LEU A 652 17.22 -19.30 -7.53
CA LEU A 652 18.52 -19.71 -8.08
C LEU A 652 19.42 -20.21 -6.93
N LEU A 653 19.69 -21.51 -6.90
CA LEU A 653 20.63 -22.14 -5.99
C LEU A 653 22.03 -22.09 -6.58
N ARG A 654 23.03 -21.71 -5.77
CA ARG A 654 24.41 -21.46 -6.21
C ARG A 654 25.38 -22.46 -5.60
N GLU A 655 26.47 -22.67 -6.31
CA GLU A 655 27.63 -23.46 -5.89
C GLU A 655 28.92 -22.60 -5.87
N ASP A 656 28.96 -21.53 -6.68
CA ASP A 656 30.08 -20.61 -6.86
C ASP A 656 29.72 -19.14 -6.61
N VAL A 657 30.70 -18.34 -6.25
CA VAL A 657 30.60 -16.88 -6.06
C VAL A 657 31.23 -16.16 -7.23
N LEU A 658 30.47 -15.25 -7.84
CA LEU A 658 30.98 -14.28 -8.81
C LEU A 658 31.44 -13.00 -8.10
N SER A 659 32.47 -12.36 -8.59
CA SER A 659 32.90 -11.03 -8.14
C SER A 659 32.63 -9.99 -9.22
N MET A 660 32.57 -8.71 -8.85
CA MET A 660 32.43 -7.63 -9.83
C MET A 660 33.62 -7.59 -10.81
N ALA A 661 34.78 -8.14 -10.44
CA ALA A 661 35.94 -8.24 -11.31
C ALA A 661 35.75 -9.26 -12.43
N ASP A 662 34.90 -10.27 -12.22
CA ASP A 662 34.60 -11.32 -13.19
C ASP A 662 33.60 -10.87 -14.26
N LEU A 663 32.89 -9.75 -14.02
CA LEU A 663 31.90 -9.22 -14.95
C LEU A 663 32.57 -8.56 -16.16
N THR A 664 32.16 -8.99 -17.35
CA THR A 664 32.51 -8.37 -18.63
C THR A 664 31.27 -7.90 -19.37
N VAL A 665 31.38 -6.80 -20.09
CA VAL A 665 30.28 -6.31 -20.96
C VAL A 665 29.98 -7.37 -22.03
N GLY A 666 28.70 -7.65 -22.25
CA GLY A 666 28.24 -8.73 -23.16
C GLY A 666 28.02 -10.07 -22.43
N MET A 667 28.40 -10.22 -21.18
CA MET A 667 28.18 -11.44 -20.40
C MET A 667 26.71 -11.63 -20.08
N GLN A 668 26.15 -12.79 -20.39
CA GLN A 668 24.78 -13.15 -20.05
C GLN A 668 24.75 -13.95 -18.75
N LEU A 669 23.88 -13.55 -17.84
CA LEU A 669 23.73 -14.15 -16.52
C LEU A 669 22.26 -14.28 -16.15
N SER A 670 21.94 -15.35 -15.41
CA SER A 670 20.65 -15.43 -14.72
C SER A 670 20.76 -14.73 -13.37
N GLY A 671 19.77 -13.90 -13.08
CA GLY A 671 19.69 -13.19 -11.81
C GLY A 671 18.29 -13.20 -11.24
N THR A 672 18.18 -12.89 -9.94
CA THR A 672 16.89 -12.79 -9.24
C THR A 672 16.55 -11.32 -9.00
N VAL A 673 15.34 -10.91 -9.35
CA VAL A 673 14.82 -9.57 -9.07
C VAL A 673 14.67 -9.39 -7.56
N ARG A 674 15.41 -8.45 -6.97
CA ARG A 674 15.35 -8.14 -5.54
C ARG A 674 14.40 -7.01 -5.20
N ASN A 675 14.30 -6.03 -6.10
CA ASN A 675 13.44 -4.86 -5.88
C ASN A 675 13.00 -4.29 -7.22
N VAL A 676 11.74 -3.86 -7.30
CA VAL A 676 11.19 -3.17 -8.46
C VAL A 676 10.88 -1.73 -8.07
N VAL A 677 11.34 -0.79 -8.90
CA VAL A 677 11.18 0.66 -8.71
C VAL A 677 10.67 1.32 -9.99
N ASP A 678 10.30 2.59 -9.93
CA ASP A 678 9.70 3.34 -11.06
C ASP A 678 10.54 3.32 -12.34
N PHE A 679 11.85 3.30 -12.20
CA PHE A 679 12.79 3.38 -13.32
C PHE A 679 13.37 2.02 -13.75
N GLY A 680 13.03 0.92 -13.07
CA GLY A 680 13.51 -0.41 -13.45
C GLY A 680 13.46 -1.42 -12.31
N ALA A 681 14.28 -2.47 -12.41
CA ALA A 681 14.42 -3.51 -11.41
C ALA A 681 15.90 -3.70 -11.00
N PHE A 682 16.12 -3.93 -9.74
CA PHE A 682 17.42 -4.34 -9.22
C PHE A 682 17.50 -5.86 -9.21
N VAL A 683 18.53 -6.39 -9.88
CA VAL A 683 18.72 -7.83 -10.12
C VAL A 683 19.99 -8.31 -9.44
N ASP A 684 19.88 -9.28 -8.56
CA ASP A 684 21.00 -9.97 -7.94
C ASP A 684 21.63 -10.98 -8.93
N LEU A 685 22.83 -10.68 -9.37
CA LEU A 685 23.62 -11.53 -10.25
C LEU A 685 24.58 -12.46 -9.49
N GLY A 686 24.60 -12.38 -8.14
CA GLY A 686 25.60 -13.07 -7.32
C GLY A 686 26.93 -12.33 -7.17
N VAL A 687 26.96 -11.07 -7.56
CA VAL A 687 28.10 -10.16 -7.33
C VAL A 687 27.80 -9.19 -6.17
N GLU A 688 28.80 -8.39 -5.79
CA GLU A 688 28.75 -7.51 -4.62
C GLU A 688 27.64 -6.44 -4.69
N GLN A 689 27.19 -6.08 -5.89
CA GLN A 689 26.17 -5.07 -6.13
C GLN A 689 25.08 -5.61 -7.04
N ASP A 690 23.84 -5.23 -6.75
CA ASP A 690 22.73 -5.54 -7.67
C ASP A 690 22.86 -4.74 -8.97
N GLY A 691 22.60 -5.38 -10.09
CA GLY A 691 22.57 -4.72 -11.38
C GLY A 691 21.23 -4.02 -11.61
N LEU A 692 21.25 -2.85 -12.24
CA LEU A 692 20.04 -2.13 -12.62
C LEU A 692 19.60 -2.54 -14.05
N LEU A 693 18.47 -3.19 -14.14
CA LEU A 693 17.74 -3.41 -15.38
C LEU A 693 16.74 -2.26 -15.57
N HIS A 694 17.12 -1.25 -16.37
CA HIS A 694 16.28 -0.08 -16.57
C HIS A 694 14.99 -0.44 -17.32
N ARG A 695 13.86 0.19 -16.99
CA ARG A 695 12.53 -0.11 -17.57
C ARG A 695 12.48 0.00 -19.09
N THR A 696 13.33 0.84 -19.69
CA THR A 696 13.42 0.96 -21.16
C THR A 696 14.07 -0.23 -21.84
N ALA A 697 14.80 -1.06 -21.09
CA ALA A 697 15.40 -2.28 -21.58
C ALA A 697 14.44 -3.49 -21.50
N VAL A 698 13.37 -3.39 -20.70
CA VAL A 698 12.37 -4.45 -20.54
C VAL A 698 11.32 -4.34 -21.66
N PRO A 699 10.97 -5.43 -22.36
CA PRO A 699 9.97 -5.41 -23.44
C PRO A 699 8.60 -4.93 -22.95
N LEU A 700 7.85 -4.26 -23.86
CA LEU A 700 6.49 -3.83 -23.58
C LEU A 700 5.59 -5.03 -23.23
N GLY A 701 4.86 -4.93 -22.13
CA GLY A 701 3.96 -5.99 -21.64
C GLY A 701 4.59 -6.95 -20.63
N VAL A 702 5.92 -6.98 -20.47
CA VAL A 702 6.58 -7.74 -19.41
C VAL A 702 6.48 -6.95 -18.09
N ARG A 703 5.98 -7.61 -17.05
CA ARG A 703 5.94 -7.07 -15.70
C ARG A 703 6.88 -7.88 -14.82
N LEU A 704 7.83 -7.21 -14.20
CA LEU A 704 8.77 -7.83 -13.27
C LEU A 704 8.22 -7.74 -11.85
N GLY A 705 8.38 -8.83 -11.10
CA GLY A 705 8.09 -8.91 -9.67
C GLY A 705 9.33 -9.29 -8.86
N VAL A 706 9.30 -9.01 -7.56
CA VAL A 706 10.35 -9.47 -6.63
C VAL A 706 10.33 -11.00 -6.58
N GLY A 707 11.51 -11.60 -6.74
CA GLY A 707 11.67 -13.05 -6.81
C GLY A 707 11.72 -13.62 -8.22
N ASP A 708 11.36 -12.86 -9.26
CA ASP A 708 11.46 -13.32 -10.63
C ASP A 708 12.91 -13.65 -11.02
N VAL A 709 13.09 -14.75 -11.71
CA VAL A 709 14.38 -15.13 -12.28
C VAL A 709 14.42 -14.63 -13.73
N VAL A 710 15.42 -13.80 -14.03
CA VAL A 710 15.58 -13.18 -15.34
C VAL A 710 16.96 -13.45 -15.92
N THR A 711 17.05 -13.62 -17.24
CA THR A 711 18.32 -13.65 -17.95
C THR A 711 18.63 -12.27 -18.48
N VAL A 712 19.77 -11.74 -18.10
CA VAL A 712 20.21 -10.38 -18.41
C VAL A 712 21.61 -10.38 -19.03
N GLU A 713 21.91 -9.36 -19.79
CA GLU A 713 23.23 -9.08 -20.34
C GLU A 713 23.85 -7.91 -19.60
N VAL A 714 25.11 -8.01 -19.22
CA VAL A 714 25.87 -6.92 -18.62
C VAL A 714 26.22 -5.91 -19.71
N VAL A 715 25.57 -4.74 -19.68
CA VAL A 715 25.80 -3.67 -20.68
C VAL A 715 26.80 -2.62 -20.19
N ARG A 716 26.99 -2.50 -18.88
CA ARG A 716 27.91 -1.52 -18.28
C ARG A 716 28.37 -1.97 -16.89
N VAL A 717 29.66 -1.77 -16.59
CA VAL A 717 30.23 -1.99 -15.27
C VAL A 717 31.05 -0.75 -14.87
N GLU A 718 30.58 -0.02 -13.84
CA GLU A 718 31.28 1.12 -13.24
C GLU A 718 31.89 0.69 -11.90
N ARG A 719 33.06 0.11 -11.92
CA ARG A 719 33.71 -0.49 -10.74
C ARG A 719 33.93 0.50 -9.61
N GLU A 720 34.34 1.74 -9.93
CA GLU A 720 34.60 2.79 -8.92
C GLU A 720 33.33 3.26 -8.19
N ARG A 721 32.17 3.18 -8.87
CA ARG A 721 30.87 3.59 -8.33
C ARG A 721 30.00 2.41 -7.88
N GLY A 722 30.47 1.19 -8.04
CA GLY A 722 29.72 -0.01 -7.73
C GLY A 722 28.40 -0.14 -8.53
N ARG A 723 28.38 0.30 -9.80
CA ARG A 723 27.16 0.29 -10.63
C ARG A 723 27.28 -0.69 -11.78
N ILE A 724 26.22 -1.49 -11.96
CA ILE A 724 26.09 -2.45 -13.06
C ILE A 724 24.81 -2.12 -13.83
N GLY A 725 24.95 -1.84 -15.12
CA GLY A 725 23.84 -1.65 -16.04
C GLY A 725 23.54 -2.94 -16.78
N LEU A 726 22.25 -3.30 -16.86
CA LEU A 726 21.79 -4.56 -17.45
C LEU A 726 20.88 -4.32 -18.64
N GLY A 727 20.97 -5.21 -19.63
CA GLY A 727 20.07 -5.36 -20.75
C GLY A 727 19.19 -6.61 -20.59
N TRP A 728 18.00 -6.59 -21.14
CA TRP A 728 17.08 -7.72 -21.13
C TRP A 728 17.47 -8.77 -22.16
N VAL A 729 17.48 -10.05 -21.77
CA VAL A 729 17.64 -11.20 -22.67
C VAL A 729 16.39 -12.09 -22.63
N GLY A 730 15.87 -12.40 -21.42
CA GLY A 730 14.70 -13.26 -21.24
C GLY A 730 14.27 -13.41 -19.78
N ALA A 731 13.16 -14.09 -19.56
CA ALA A 731 12.65 -14.48 -18.23
C ALA A 731 12.33 -15.97 -18.22
#